data_d179fb77df94d127c4f2b2243e92afc2
#
_entry.id   d179fb77df94d127c4f2b2243e92afc2
#
_cell.length_a   1.000
_cell.length_b   1.000
_cell.length_c   1.000
_cell.angle_alpha   90.00
_cell.angle_beta   90.00
_cell.angle_gamma   90.00
#
_symmetry.space_group_name_H-M   'P 1'
#
loop_
_entity.id
_entity.type
_entity.pdbx_description
1 polymer ?
#
loop_
_entity_poly.entity_id
_entity_poly.type
_entity_poly.pdbx_seq_one_letter_code
_entity_poly.pdbx_strand_id
1 'polypeptide(L)'
;MAPSEALLGRNFKQVELPRLRRLALAGLLLAGGGLVGCSPLRLLQPGQRLLSEVNVRGTDQADPERLAALVQQQPNSTFPLPKVTIYQFGRSFYNPERIARKLADTQADYARQIAEAGTDSAQVGKLLRRREQKERRYQLALDKGNAIMRLGEPPVVYDSSLTAASVQQLSIYLKSKGFFRSSVTVSDTVPTRRFTPLRLLALQAPYSTDSQRVTVTYTINEGPVFHYSRLDDEVADSAVAQRVRAARPQSLLREGDQYDEEVIGAERARLETLLKNQGYYDFRQQYITFEADTSFRPTTVRLRTLVDAPPRGQHRRYTLRHVDFISDAGIVRFGQNRDTVVRDSVNYLAYRHRISPRALDRKLALRPNEPYSLSKTQRTQRQLGSLDMFRFTTITYRRVRGAEASADSTQGLLDATVSAAPAKRFQETVEFGGTYVAQEVGPFGNVRLKIRNVFGGAEILEFGVRAGFEGQYDITGTQSSDTQEKLRSELTTQLGGNVNLVLPRFLVPWRVGPRLGEYNPRTRINASYTYVDRPDYTRTNAEATFDYIWQRSAFHQYVLTPIDLSIIRTASISDTFQTTLQNLLIRQGSPLFRSFDNLLIPSLNVTSLYNSNDFNQTRDARYLRLFAEVGGLGRGLFQQQPLVTDTRDLRQSDLKIYDFTKLTADYRRYYKLTSDSYLVYRLAGGAVAALSKTQLTTIGRDGSQSTSTSFLIPYDKYLFAGGSSSVRAWKPRRLGAGSFTQYKFDPDNPTQPLIVDGQRVRDFNLEQPGELLLEGNIEYRFPLYNFIKGAVFTDFGNVWTLRPDPRPGAQFRFNKFYQQFAVGSGFGFRFDLSFLIMRLDIATKVYDPSAPGSKWAIRNFSFREDQTAFNLGIGYPF
;
A
#
# COMPACT_ATOMS: atom_id res chain seq x y z
N MET A 1 41.29 44.81 -10.85
CA MET A 1 42.25 43.73 -10.79
C MET A 1 41.51 42.41 -10.88
N ALA A 2 41.41 41.85 -12.06
CA ALA A 2 41.17 40.43 -12.31
C ALA A 2 42.59 39.78 -12.36
N PRO A 3 42.77 38.41 -12.34
CA PRO A 3 41.88 37.34 -12.81
C PRO A 3 41.89 36.06 -11.93
N SER A 4 40.97 35.15 -12.15
CA SER A 4 41.31 33.79 -12.67
C SER A 4 40.04 32.93 -12.81
N GLU A 5 39.51 32.91 -14.00
CA GLU A 5 38.79 31.75 -14.56
C GLU A 5 39.88 30.72 -14.89
N ALA A 6 39.63 29.51 -14.55
CA ALA A 6 39.87 28.25 -15.28
C ALA A 6 39.92 27.07 -14.31
N LEU A 7 38.97 26.17 -14.52
CA LEU A 7 39.08 24.71 -14.40
C LEU A 7 37.75 24.09 -13.94
N LEU A 8 36.93 23.71 -14.90
CA LEU A 8 36.07 22.51 -14.83
C LEU A 8 35.22 22.38 -16.12
N GLY A 9 35.94 22.35 -17.25
CA GLY A 9 35.42 21.84 -18.51
C GLY A 9 35.94 20.40 -18.70
N ARG A 10 35.22 19.41 -18.26
CA ARG A 10 35.38 18.02 -18.71
C ARG A 10 34.13 17.56 -19.44
N ASN A 11 34.27 17.56 -20.76
CA ASN A 11 33.34 16.92 -21.70
C ASN A 11 32.99 15.50 -21.31
N PHE A 12 31.75 15.27 -20.90
CA PHE A 12 31.14 13.95 -20.97
C PHE A 12 30.83 13.66 -22.43
N LYS A 13 31.69 12.85 -23.08
CA LYS A 13 31.41 12.28 -24.40
C LYS A 13 30.12 11.45 -24.29
N GLN A 14 29.17 11.77 -25.15
CA GLN A 14 27.99 10.95 -25.43
C GLN A 14 28.44 9.53 -25.76
N VAL A 15 28.18 8.58 -24.88
CA VAL A 15 28.37 7.15 -25.16
C VAL A 15 27.22 6.71 -26.05
N GLU A 16 27.55 6.36 -27.30
CA GLU A 16 26.60 5.89 -28.33
C GLU A 16 25.83 4.67 -27.84
N LEU A 17 24.54 4.85 -27.52
CA LEU A 17 23.58 3.82 -27.14
C LEU A 17 23.42 2.61 -28.12
N PRO A 18 23.70 2.69 -29.45
CA PRO A 18 23.50 1.55 -30.32
C PRO A 18 24.51 0.41 -30.10
N ARG A 19 25.73 0.69 -29.59
CA ARG A 19 26.72 -0.39 -29.31
C ARG A 19 26.39 -1.20 -28.08
N LEU A 20 25.87 -0.57 -27.03
CA LEU A 20 25.41 -1.27 -25.81
C LEU A 20 24.18 -2.18 -26.07
N ARG A 21 23.26 -1.77 -26.94
CA ARG A 21 22.14 -2.62 -27.38
C ARG A 21 22.60 -3.85 -28.17
N ARG A 22 23.58 -3.72 -29.04
CA ARG A 22 24.13 -4.85 -29.82
C ARG A 22 24.94 -5.80 -28.93
N LEU A 23 25.68 -5.28 -27.95
CA LEU A 23 26.40 -6.09 -26.96
C LEU A 23 25.44 -6.80 -25.99
N ALA A 24 24.34 -6.16 -25.58
CA ALA A 24 23.30 -6.77 -24.75
C ALA A 24 22.52 -7.85 -25.51
N LEU A 25 22.20 -7.63 -26.80
CA LEU A 25 21.56 -8.64 -27.65
C LEU A 25 22.50 -9.82 -27.97
N ALA A 26 23.77 -9.54 -28.24
CA ALA A 26 24.79 -10.58 -28.45
C ALA A 26 25.08 -11.35 -27.16
N GLY A 27 25.08 -10.71 -26.02
CA GLY A 27 25.18 -11.33 -24.70
C GLY A 27 23.97 -12.22 -24.39
N LEU A 28 22.76 -11.80 -24.75
CA LEU A 28 21.52 -12.58 -24.61
C LEU A 28 21.50 -13.80 -25.57
N LEU A 29 21.98 -13.63 -26.79
CA LEU A 29 22.07 -14.72 -27.78
C LEU A 29 23.17 -15.74 -27.43
N LEU A 30 24.31 -15.30 -26.90
CA LEU A 30 25.37 -16.16 -26.39
C LEU A 30 24.98 -16.89 -25.10
N ALA A 31 24.26 -16.23 -24.20
CA ALA A 31 23.66 -16.87 -23.02
C ALA A 31 22.57 -17.89 -23.42
N GLY A 32 21.75 -17.59 -24.44
CA GLY A 32 20.75 -18.50 -24.99
C GLY A 32 21.35 -19.74 -25.64
N GLY A 33 22.43 -19.60 -26.42
CA GLY A 33 23.12 -20.71 -27.09
C GLY A 33 23.85 -21.66 -26.14
N GLY A 34 24.40 -21.16 -25.03
CA GLY A 34 25.07 -21.97 -23.99
C GLY A 34 24.12 -22.80 -23.11
N LEU A 35 22.85 -22.43 -23.04
CA LEU A 35 21.83 -23.11 -22.20
C LEU A 35 21.20 -24.33 -22.88
N VAL A 36 21.30 -24.46 -24.21
CA VAL A 36 20.65 -25.54 -25.00
C VAL A 36 21.35 -26.90 -24.82
N GLY A 37 22.62 -26.93 -24.39
CA GLY A 37 23.40 -28.18 -24.22
C GLY A 37 23.37 -28.84 -22.82
N CYS A 38 22.75 -28.21 -21.85
CA CYS A 38 22.80 -28.67 -20.44
C CYS A 38 21.57 -29.49 -20.05
N SER A 39 21.70 -30.82 -19.97
CA SER A 39 20.64 -31.70 -19.44
C SER A 39 20.73 -31.76 -17.89
N PRO A 40 19.68 -31.36 -17.14
CA PRO A 40 19.67 -31.41 -15.66
C PRO A 40 19.83 -32.84 -15.10
N LEU A 41 19.65 -33.85 -15.92
CA LEU A 41 19.81 -35.26 -15.57
C LEU A 41 21.26 -35.65 -15.23
N ARG A 42 22.25 -34.91 -15.77
CA ARG A 42 23.68 -35.13 -15.43
C ARG A 42 24.02 -34.82 -13.97
N LEU A 43 23.13 -34.19 -13.25
CA LEU A 43 23.33 -33.86 -11.81
C LEU A 43 22.79 -34.95 -10.89
N LEU A 44 22.06 -35.92 -11.40
CA LEU A 44 21.49 -37.03 -10.64
C LEU A 44 22.50 -38.14 -10.45
N GLN A 45 22.44 -38.77 -9.29
CA GLN A 45 23.21 -40.00 -9.00
C GLN A 45 22.51 -41.22 -9.65
N PRO A 46 23.24 -42.34 -9.90
CA PRO A 46 22.63 -43.56 -10.38
C PRO A 46 21.48 -43.98 -9.47
N GLY A 47 20.31 -44.29 -10.08
CA GLY A 47 19.11 -44.68 -9.36
C GLY A 47 18.21 -43.51 -8.89
N GLN A 48 18.65 -42.26 -8.98
CA GLN A 48 17.83 -41.10 -8.69
C GLN A 48 16.93 -40.70 -9.86
N ARG A 49 15.72 -40.22 -9.58
CA ARG A 49 14.78 -39.70 -10.55
C ARG A 49 14.48 -38.24 -10.30
N LEU A 50 14.40 -37.42 -11.34
CA LEU A 50 14.04 -35.99 -11.27
C LEU A 50 12.53 -35.85 -11.17
N LEU A 51 12.02 -35.16 -10.17
CA LEU A 51 10.62 -34.76 -10.11
C LEU A 51 10.35 -33.68 -11.16
N SER A 52 9.60 -34.04 -12.18
CA SER A 52 9.35 -33.14 -13.34
C SER A 52 8.04 -32.41 -13.23
N GLU A 53 7.04 -33.04 -12.65
CA GLU A 53 5.68 -32.47 -12.57
C GLU A 53 4.92 -33.10 -11.40
N VAL A 54 4.10 -32.29 -10.76
CA VAL A 54 3.17 -32.70 -9.70
C VAL A 54 1.78 -32.23 -10.08
N ASN A 55 0.83 -33.17 -10.14
CA ASN A 55 -0.56 -32.91 -10.48
C ASN A 55 -1.47 -33.30 -9.31
N VAL A 56 -2.44 -32.47 -9.00
CA VAL A 56 -3.56 -32.78 -8.09
C VAL A 56 -4.83 -32.76 -8.95
N ARG A 57 -5.60 -33.84 -8.94
CA ARG A 57 -6.79 -34.02 -9.79
C ARG A 57 -7.95 -34.62 -9.01
N GLY A 58 -9.17 -34.43 -9.52
CA GLY A 58 -10.40 -35.00 -8.93
C GLY A 58 -10.98 -34.18 -7.79
N THR A 59 -10.74 -32.86 -7.82
CA THR A 59 -11.30 -31.91 -6.87
C THR A 59 -12.44 -31.14 -7.51
N ASP A 60 -13.63 -31.21 -6.91
CA ASP A 60 -14.84 -30.52 -7.35
C ASP A 60 -15.25 -29.40 -6.36
N GLN A 61 -15.16 -29.67 -5.07
CA GLN A 61 -15.62 -28.76 -4.00
C GLN A 61 -14.47 -28.29 -3.09
N ALA A 62 -13.45 -29.12 -2.92
CA ALA A 62 -12.28 -28.73 -2.14
C ALA A 62 -11.38 -27.78 -2.94
N ASP A 63 -10.75 -26.85 -2.25
CA ASP A 63 -9.85 -25.85 -2.80
C ASP A 63 -8.59 -26.52 -3.44
N PRO A 64 -8.50 -26.60 -4.80
CA PRO A 64 -7.40 -27.31 -5.46
C PRO A 64 -6.05 -26.67 -5.22
N GLU A 65 -6.00 -25.36 -5.00
CA GLU A 65 -4.74 -24.64 -4.77
C GLU A 65 -4.20 -24.91 -3.37
N ARG A 66 -5.09 -24.94 -2.39
CA ARG A 66 -4.74 -25.29 -1.02
C ARG A 66 -4.20 -26.71 -0.94
N LEU A 67 -4.84 -27.65 -1.68
CA LEU A 67 -4.37 -29.03 -1.79
C LEU A 67 -3.01 -29.11 -2.48
N ALA A 68 -2.81 -28.42 -3.58
CA ALA A 68 -1.51 -28.38 -4.27
C ALA A 68 -0.40 -27.79 -3.38
N ALA A 69 -0.72 -26.79 -2.56
CA ALA A 69 0.22 -26.18 -1.60
C ALA A 69 0.62 -27.11 -0.46
N LEU A 70 -0.18 -28.11 -0.14
CA LEU A 70 0.10 -29.11 0.92
C LEU A 70 1.04 -30.22 0.46
N VAL A 71 1.26 -30.37 -0.85
CA VAL A 71 2.21 -31.35 -1.37
C VAL A 71 3.63 -30.93 -0.97
N GLN A 72 4.32 -31.81 -0.23
CA GLN A 72 5.61 -31.49 0.37
C GLN A 72 6.74 -31.37 -0.65
N GLN A 73 6.61 -32.00 -1.80
CA GLN A 73 7.61 -31.99 -2.82
C GLN A 73 7.09 -31.36 -4.09
N GLN A 74 7.63 -30.20 -4.46
CA GLN A 74 7.28 -29.47 -5.67
C GLN A 74 8.39 -29.59 -6.70
N PRO A 75 8.06 -29.68 -8.03
CA PRO A 75 9.07 -29.70 -9.08
C PRO A 75 9.81 -28.37 -9.15
N ASN A 76 10.99 -28.40 -9.74
CA ASN A 76 11.75 -27.18 -9.99
C ASN A 76 10.98 -26.20 -10.88
N SER A 77 11.09 -24.92 -10.58
CA SER A 77 10.49 -23.85 -11.39
C SER A 77 11.05 -23.83 -12.82
N THR A 78 10.16 -23.81 -13.81
CA THR A 78 10.53 -23.85 -15.23
C THR A 78 10.34 -22.53 -15.98
N PHE A 79 9.62 -21.58 -15.40
CA PHE A 79 9.32 -20.29 -16.05
C PHE A 79 9.92 -19.11 -15.30
N PRO A 80 10.46 -18.05 -15.95
CA PRO A 80 10.67 -17.88 -17.40
C PRO A 80 11.90 -18.63 -17.94
N LEU A 81 12.81 -19.04 -17.07
CA LEU A 81 13.97 -19.85 -17.36
C LEU A 81 14.04 -21.02 -16.36
N PRO A 82 14.36 -22.25 -16.84
CA PRO A 82 14.48 -23.39 -15.93
C PRO A 82 15.56 -23.17 -14.89
N LYS A 83 15.17 -23.03 -13.61
CA LYS A 83 16.11 -22.75 -12.53
C LYS A 83 17.17 -23.84 -12.35
N VAL A 84 16.84 -25.10 -12.65
CA VAL A 84 17.81 -26.18 -12.66
C VAL A 84 18.92 -25.96 -13.70
N THR A 85 18.59 -25.43 -14.86
CA THR A 85 19.57 -25.10 -15.90
C THR A 85 20.51 -23.99 -15.46
N ILE A 86 19.98 -22.97 -14.76
CA ILE A 86 20.79 -21.89 -14.17
C ILE A 86 21.73 -22.47 -13.11
N TYR A 87 21.22 -23.34 -12.23
CA TYR A 87 22.01 -24.01 -11.23
C TYR A 87 23.14 -24.83 -11.84
N GLN A 88 22.85 -25.62 -12.88
CA GLN A 88 23.82 -26.43 -13.60
C GLN A 88 24.91 -25.56 -14.26
N PHE A 89 24.49 -24.47 -14.92
CA PHE A 89 25.45 -23.51 -15.49
C PHE A 89 26.36 -22.92 -14.42
N GLY A 90 25.80 -22.53 -13.27
CA GLY A 90 26.60 -22.06 -12.13
C GLY A 90 27.56 -23.12 -11.60
N ARG A 91 27.15 -24.40 -11.58
CA ARG A 91 27.98 -25.54 -11.11
C ARG A 91 29.23 -25.76 -12.00
N SER A 92 29.14 -25.45 -13.29
CA SER A 92 30.30 -25.57 -14.21
C SER A 92 31.47 -24.64 -13.82
N PHE A 93 31.18 -23.56 -13.09
CA PHE A 93 32.18 -22.62 -12.58
C PHE A 93 32.42 -22.75 -11.08
N TYR A 94 31.88 -23.79 -10.43
CA TYR A 94 31.98 -23.97 -8.98
C TYR A 94 33.09 -24.95 -8.62
N ASN A 95 34.07 -24.46 -7.86
CA ASN A 95 35.17 -25.27 -7.32
C ASN A 95 35.23 -25.11 -5.79
N PRO A 96 34.67 -26.05 -5.02
CA PRO A 96 34.59 -25.97 -3.57
C PRO A 96 35.99 -25.96 -2.91
N GLU A 97 36.94 -26.75 -3.44
CA GLU A 97 38.30 -26.83 -2.88
C GLU A 97 39.03 -25.47 -2.97
N ARG A 98 38.87 -24.77 -4.10
CA ARG A 98 39.43 -23.42 -4.28
C ARG A 98 38.80 -22.42 -3.31
N ILE A 99 37.51 -22.54 -3.02
CA ILE A 99 36.80 -21.65 -2.08
C ILE A 99 37.24 -21.97 -0.66
N ALA A 100 37.37 -23.27 -0.29
CA ALA A 100 37.85 -23.70 1.03
C ALA A 100 39.27 -23.18 1.29
N ARG A 101 40.18 -23.29 0.29
CA ARG A 101 41.54 -22.72 0.38
C ARG A 101 41.50 -21.21 0.62
N LYS A 102 40.71 -20.50 -0.14
CA LYS A 102 40.54 -19.02 0.05
C LYS A 102 39.98 -18.67 1.42
N LEU A 103 39.10 -19.49 1.98
CA LEU A 103 38.61 -19.31 3.33
C LEU A 103 39.74 -19.46 4.35
N ALA A 104 40.55 -20.55 4.25
CA ALA A 104 41.68 -20.78 5.13
C ALA A 104 42.75 -19.67 5.03
N ASP A 105 43.10 -19.26 3.78
CA ASP A 105 44.05 -18.16 3.55
C ASP A 105 43.53 -16.85 4.17
N THR A 106 42.24 -16.57 4.02
CA THR A 106 41.60 -15.36 4.59
C THR A 106 41.65 -15.41 6.13
N GLN A 107 41.39 -16.55 6.74
CA GLN A 107 41.52 -16.74 8.21
C GLN A 107 42.93 -16.48 8.69
N ALA A 108 43.92 -17.05 8.02
CA ALA A 108 45.34 -16.89 8.36
C ALA A 108 45.79 -15.43 8.20
N ASP A 109 45.38 -14.75 7.11
CA ASP A 109 45.72 -13.35 6.85
C ASP A 109 45.15 -12.41 7.90
N TYR A 110 43.86 -12.56 8.23
CA TYR A 110 43.23 -11.73 9.25
C TYR A 110 43.76 -12.05 10.66
N ALA A 111 44.16 -13.30 10.94
CA ALA A 111 44.81 -13.63 12.21
C ALA A 111 46.15 -12.88 12.36
N ARG A 112 46.97 -12.81 11.29
CA ARG A 112 48.20 -12.02 11.27
C ARG A 112 47.94 -10.54 11.50
N GLN A 113 47.03 -9.94 10.70
CA GLN A 113 46.67 -8.51 10.82
C GLN A 113 46.14 -8.16 12.23
N ILE A 114 45.37 -9.03 12.86
CA ILE A 114 44.89 -8.84 14.22
C ILE A 114 46.04 -8.90 15.23
N ALA A 115 46.98 -9.84 15.06
CA ALA A 115 48.18 -9.92 15.90
C ALA A 115 49.08 -8.66 15.75
N GLU A 116 49.24 -8.15 14.53
CA GLU A 116 49.98 -6.91 14.25
C GLU A 116 49.32 -5.67 14.83
N ALA A 117 47.97 -5.63 14.89
CA ALA A 117 47.18 -4.49 15.45
C ALA A 117 47.32 -4.39 16.98
N GLY A 118 47.83 -5.41 17.65
CA GLY A 118 48.19 -5.40 19.09
C GLY A 118 47.01 -4.97 19.99
N THR A 119 47.22 -3.92 20.78
CA THR A 119 46.25 -3.44 21.77
C THR A 119 45.27 -2.39 21.25
N ASP A 120 45.29 -1.99 19.96
CA ASP A 120 44.34 -1.09 19.38
C ASP A 120 42.96 -1.78 19.19
N SER A 121 42.12 -1.65 20.22
CA SER A 121 40.78 -2.25 20.25
C SER A 121 39.86 -1.80 19.12
N ALA A 122 40.03 -0.57 18.60
CA ALA A 122 39.21 -0.05 17.51
C ALA A 122 39.59 -0.67 16.17
N GLN A 123 40.89 -0.81 15.91
CA GLN A 123 41.44 -1.46 14.72
C GLN A 123 41.16 -2.96 14.73
N VAL A 124 41.38 -3.64 15.86
CA VAL A 124 41.04 -5.06 16.05
C VAL A 124 39.54 -5.30 15.82
N GLY A 125 38.66 -4.49 16.39
CA GLY A 125 37.22 -4.62 16.17
C GLY A 125 36.79 -4.41 14.72
N LYS A 126 37.48 -3.59 13.95
CA LYS A 126 37.25 -3.39 12.51
C LYS A 126 37.72 -4.60 11.69
N LEU A 127 38.85 -5.16 12.02
CA LEU A 127 39.43 -6.34 11.37
C LEU A 127 38.57 -7.58 11.64
N LEU A 128 38.14 -7.80 12.88
CA LEU A 128 37.24 -8.91 13.25
C LEU A 128 35.91 -8.86 12.45
N ARG A 129 35.27 -7.69 12.34
CA ARG A 129 34.05 -7.54 11.54
C ARG A 129 34.29 -7.82 10.05
N ARG A 130 35.41 -7.38 9.50
CA ARG A 130 35.74 -7.65 8.09
C ARG A 130 36.05 -9.13 7.85
N ARG A 131 36.75 -9.78 8.79
CA ARG A 131 37.00 -11.22 8.77
C ARG A 131 35.70 -11.98 8.75
N GLU A 132 34.81 -11.72 9.71
CA GLU A 132 33.51 -12.38 9.82
C GLU A 132 32.65 -12.22 8.55
N GLN A 133 32.63 -11.03 7.95
CA GLN A 133 31.91 -10.79 6.69
C GLN A 133 32.47 -11.61 5.53
N LYS A 134 33.82 -11.73 5.41
CA LYS A 134 34.44 -12.52 4.35
C LYS A 134 34.27 -14.01 4.58
N GLU A 135 34.47 -14.48 5.81
CA GLU A 135 34.24 -15.87 6.19
C GLU A 135 32.80 -16.30 5.90
N ARG A 136 31.83 -15.53 6.35
CA ARG A 136 30.38 -15.77 6.08
C ARG A 136 30.10 -15.83 4.57
N ARG A 137 30.76 -15.00 3.75
CA ARG A 137 30.61 -15.04 2.29
C ARG A 137 31.17 -16.34 1.69
N TYR A 138 32.33 -16.80 2.13
CA TYR A 138 32.93 -18.06 1.64
C TYR A 138 32.16 -19.27 2.17
N GLN A 139 31.76 -19.28 3.42
CA GLN A 139 30.90 -20.34 3.98
C GLN A 139 29.58 -20.43 3.20
N LEU A 140 28.91 -19.29 2.95
CA LEU A 140 27.70 -19.26 2.12
C LEU A 140 27.94 -19.81 0.70
N ALA A 141 29.11 -19.57 0.13
CA ALA A 141 29.46 -20.10 -1.17
C ALA A 141 29.80 -21.60 -1.13
N LEU A 142 30.33 -22.12 -0.03
CA LEU A 142 30.52 -23.55 0.19
C LEU A 142 29.18 -24.30 0.40
N ASP A 143 28.29 -23.72 1.22
CA ASP A 143 27.02 -24.35 1.59
C ASP A 143 25.98 -24.28 0.45
N LYS A 144 25.87 -23.12 -0.22
CA LYS A 144 24.82 -22.85 -1.21
C LYS A 144 25.32 -22.63 -2.64
N GLY A 145 26.62 -22.82 -2.88
CA GLY A 145 27.22 -22.61 -4.20
C GLY A 145 27.52 -21.13 -4.53
N ASN A 146 28.04 -20.93 -5.75
CA ASN A 146 28.37 -19.59 -6.24
C ASN A 146 27.10 -18.72 -6.50
N ALA A 147 27.29 -17.45 -6.85
CA ALA A 147 26.20 -16.51 -7.06
C ALA A 147 25.18 -16.97 -8.13
N ILE A 148 25.65 -17.65 -9.17
CA ILE A 148 24.82 -18.17 -10.26
C ILE A 148 24.01 -19.37 -9.79
N MET A 149 24.63 -20.31 -9.06
CA MET A 149 23.92 -21.44 -8.46
C MET A 149 22.79 -21.01 -7.52
N ARG A 150 23.00 -19.95 -6.77
CA ARG A 150 21.98 -19.39 -5.85
C ARG A 150 20.81 -18.70 -6.57
N LEU A 151 20.98 -18.30 -7.84
CA LEU A 151 19.88 -17.84 -8.69
C LEU A 151 19.07 -18.99 -9.26
N GLY A 152 19.69 -20.18 -9.35
CA GLY A 152 19.05 -21.42 -9.77
C GLY A 152 18.52 -22.24 -8.57
N GLU A 153 17.99 -23.41 -8.90
CA GLU A 153 17.54 -24.42 -7.91
C GLU A 153 18.29 -25.75 -8.18
N PRO A 154 18.76 -26.45 -7.13
CA PRO A 154 19.27 -27.80 -7.32
C PRO A 154 18.15 -28.70 -7.84
N PRO A 155 18.47 -29.78 -8.59
CA PRO A 155 17.45 -30.70 -9.09
C PRO A 155 16.70 -31.35 -7.92
N VAL A 156 15.36 -31.31 -7.98
CA VAL A 156 14.50 -31.95 -6.99
C VAL A 156 14.43 -33.44 -7.31
N VAL A 157 15.08 -34.22 -6.46
CA VAL A 157 15.07 -35.69 -6.58
C VAL A 157 13.75 -36.23 -6.03
N TYR A 158 13.09 -37.12 -6.77
CA TYR A 158 11.87 -37.77 -6.32
C TYR A 158 12.12 -38.60 -5.04
N ASP A 159 11.29 -38.38 -4.03
CA ASP A 159 11.32 -39.09 -2.75
C ASP A 159 9.92 -39.64 -2.46
N SER A 160 9.84 -40.98 -2.37
CA SER A 160 8.60 -41.68 -2.08
C SER A 160 8.08 -41.44 -0.67
N SER A 161 8.98 -41.18 0.30
CA SER A 161 8.59 -40.87 1.66
C SER A 161 7.87 -39.54 1.78
N LEU A 162 8.32 -38.51 1.05
CA LEU A 162 7.67 -37.21 0.97
C LEU A 162 6.34 -37.29 0.20
N THR A 163 6.26 -38.19 -0.76
CA THR A 163 5.01 -38.47 -1.50
C THR A 163 3.98 -39.11 -0.55
N ALA A 164 4.37 -40.12 0.26
CA ALA A 164 3.49 -40.71 1.25
C ALA A 164 3.05 -39.71 2.34
N ALA A 165 3.96 -38.87 2.80
CA ALA A 165 3.64 -37.79 3.75
C ALA A 165 2.66 -36.76 3.12
N SER A 166 2.79 -36.48 1.83
CA SER A 166 1.85 -35.60 1.12
C SER A 166 0.43 -36.20 1.06
N VAL A 167 0.31 -37.50 0.76
CA VAL A 167 -0.99 -38.23 0.80
C VAL A 167 -1.65 -38.11 2.17
N GLN A 168 -0.87 -38.29 3.24
CA GLN A 168 -1.38 -38.13 4.60
C GLN A 168 -1.86 -36.70 4.88
N GLN A 169 -1.08 -35.70 4.50
CA GLN A 169 -1.46 -34.28 4.70
C GLN A 169 -2.72 -33.91 3.90
N LEU A 170 -2.82 -34.34 2.63
CA LEU A 170 -4.00 -34.14 1.80
C LEU A 170 -5.24 -34.79 2.44
N SER A 171 -5.10 -36.03 2.94
CA SER A 171 -6.20 -36.73 3.62
C SER A 171 -6.64 -36.04 4.90
N ILE A 172 -5.70 -35.54 5.73
CA ILE A 172 -6.00 -34.79 6.95
C ILE A 172 -6.74 -33.50 6.58
N TYR A 173 -6.27 -32.76 5.59
CA TYR A 173 -6.92 -31.51 5.15
C TYR A 173 -8.33 -31.78 4.64
N LEU A 174 -8.55 -32.79 3.82
CA LEU A 174 -9.88 -33.12 3.32
C LEU A 174 -10.83 -33.47 4.45
N LYS A 175 -10.39 -34.25 5.43
CA LYS A 175 -11.18 -34.58 6.62
C LYS A 175 -11.49 -33.33 7.45
N SER A 176 -10.53 -32.42 7.62
CA SER A 176 -10.75 -31.15 8.34
C SER A 176 -11.77 -30.23 7.66
N LYS A 177 -12.03 -30.45 6.36
CA LYS A 177 -13.04 -29.73 5.58
C LYS A 177 -14.36 -30.50 5.41
N GLY A 178 -14.57 -31.60 6.15
CA GLY A 178 -15.79 -32.36 6.12
C GLY A 178 -15.88 -33.46 5.06
N PHE A 179 -14.79 -33.76 4.36
CA PHE A 179 -14.74 -34.88 3.41
C PHE A 179 -14.23 -36.15 4.11
N PHE A 180 -15.01 -36.68 5.07
CA PHE A 180 -14.57 -37.80 5.90
C PHE A 180 -14.39 -39.12 5.14
N ARG A 181 -15.06 -39.29 4.00
CA ARG A 181 -14.97 -40.48 3.15
C ARG A 181 -14.05 -40.23 1.93
N SER A 182 -13.22 -39.21 1.99
CA SER A 182 -12.26 -38.94 0.92
C SER A 182 -11.16 -39.99 0.86
N SER A 183 -10.69 -40.27 -0.35
CA SER A 183 -9.51 -41.09 -0.58
C SER A 183 -8.53 -40.38 -1.51
N VAL A 184 -7.26 -40.50 -1.21
CA VAL A 184 -6.18 -39.95 -2.01
C VAL A 184 -5.31 -41.08 -2.50
N THR A 185 -5.26 -41.27 -3.81
CA THR A 185 -4.38 -42.24 -4.47
C THR A 185 -3.26 -41.53 -5.20
N VAL A 186 -2.08 -42.11 -5.24
CA VAL A 186 -0.93 -41.56 -5.93
C VAL A 186 -0.48 -42.49 -7.03
N SER A 187 -0.17 -41.92 -8.17
CA SER A 187 0.47 -42.64 -9.27
C SER A 187 1.72 -41.89 -9.72
N ASP A 188 2.80 -42.61 -9.92
CA ASP A 188 4.02 -42.12 -10.54
C ASP A 188 4.12 -42.64 -11.97
N THR A 189 4.34 -41.72 -12.88
CA THR A 189 4.42 -42.03 -14.31
C THR A 189 5.66 -41.39 -14.92
N VAL A 190 6.24 -42.11 -15.91
CA VAL A 190 7.31 -41.54 -16.71
C VAL A 190 6.68 -40.65 -17.78
N PRO A 191 7.05 -39.35 -17.88
CA PRO A 191 6.42 -38.43 -18.80
C PRO A 191 6.66 -38.84 -20.25
N THR A 192 5.57 -39.05 -21.00
CA THR A 192 5.61 -39.30 -22.43
C THR A 192 5.83 -38.01 -23.19
N ARG A 193 6.57 -38.11 -24.28
CA ARG A 193 6.99 -36.98 -25.14
C ARG A 193 5.79 -36.23 -25.70
N ARG A 194 5.53 -34.99 -25.24
CA ARG A 194 4.63 -34.05 -25.94
C ARG A 194 5.45 -32.88 -26.47
N PHE A 195 5.54 -32.80 -27.78
CA PHE A 195 6.12 -31.64 -28.47
C PHE A 195 5.10 -30.49 -28.46
N THR A 196 5.42 -29.37 -27.82
CA THR A 196 4.61 -28.15 -27.89
C THR A 196 5.51 -27.03 -28.42
N PRO A 197 5.09 -26.28 -29.48
CA PRO A 197 5.89 -25.15 -30.01
C PRO A 197 6.22 -24.07 -28.98
N LEU A 198 5.40 -23.90 -27.95
CA LEU A 198 5.66 -23.00 -26.81
C LEU A 198 6.92 -23.39 -26.02
N ARG A 199 7.34 -24.63 -26.01
CA ARG A 199 8.58 -25.06 -25.30
C ARG A 199 9.84 -24.66 -26.08
N LEU A 200 9.76 -24.53 -27.37
CA LEU A 200 10.87 -24.02 -28.22
C LEU A 200 11.09 -22.53 -27.94
N LEU A 201 10.01 -21.75 -27.79
CA LEU A 201 10.06 -20.34 -27.42
C LEU A 201 10.59 -20.11 -26.00
N ALA A 202 10.35 -21.06 -25.09
CA ALA A 202 10.80 -21.00 -23.70
C ALA A 202 12.19 -21.59 -23.48
N LEU A 203 12.97 -21.90 -24.53
CA LEU A 203 14.32 -22.50 -24.46
C LEU A 203 14.38 -23.81 -23.66
N GLN A 204 13.28 -24.56 -23.58
CA GLN A 204 13.24 -25.85 -22.89
C GLN A 204 13.70 -26.97 -23.82
N ALA A 205 14.74 -27.70 -23.42
CA ALA A 205 15.20 -28.88 -24.15
C ALA A 205 14.07 -29.89 -24.29
N PRO A 206 13.94 -30.54 -25.48
CA PRO A 206 12.97 -31.61 -25.65
C PRO A 206 13.25 -32.74 -24.64
N TYR A 207 12.22 -33.24 -23.97
CA TYR A 207 12.38 -34.39 -23.09
C TYR A 207 12.88 -35.59 -23.89
N SER A 208 13.98 -36.18 -23.43
CA SER A 208 14.29 -37.56 -23.82
C SER A 208 13.32 -38.47 -23.07
N THR A 209 12.96 -39.59 -23.67
CA THR A 209 12.18 -40.71 -23.06
C THR A 209 12.97 -41.39 -21.95
N ASP A 210 13.61 -40.65 -21.11
CA ASP A 210 14.56 -41.14 -20.14
C ASP A 210 13.80 -41.51 -18.85
N SER A 211 13.99 -42.75 -18.42
CA SER A 211 13.44 -43.34 -17.19
C SER A 211 13.80 -42.58 -15.91
N GLN A 212 14.65 -41.56 -16.00
CA GLN A 212 15.10 -40.74 -14.91
C GLN A 212 14.18 -39.56 -14.57
N ARG A 213 13.03 -39.43 -15.21
CA ARG A 213 12.04 -38.37 -14.85
C ARG A 213 10.75 -39.00 -14.36
N VAL A 214 10.15 -38.35 -13.36
CA VAL A 214 8.89 -38.78 -12.75
C VAL A 214 7.88 -37.64 -12.74
N THR A 215 6.65 -37.92 -13.12
CA THR A 215 5.45 -37.13 -12.89
C THR A 215 4.64 -37.80 -11.79
N VAL A 216 4.38 -37.10 -10.69
CA VAL A 216 3.54 -37.59 -9.60
C VAL A 216 2.14 -36.99 -9.74
N THR A 217 1.13 -37.86 -9.78
CA THR A 217 -0.27 -37.46 -9.83
C THR A 217 -1.00 -37.92 -8.58
N TYR A 218 -1.50 -36.99 -7.79
CA TYR A 218 -2.40 -37.26 -6.68
C TYR A 218 -3.84 -37.19 -7.21
N THR A 219 -4.52 -38.31 -7.18
CA THR A 219 -5.94 -38.39 -7.58
C THR A 219 -6.77 -38.43 -6.31
N ILE A 220 -7.61 -37.41 -6.14
CA ILE A 220 -8.48 -37.21 -4.99
C ILE A 220 -9.88 -37.66 -5.38
N ASN A 221 -10.48 -38.51 -4.55
CA ASN A 221 -11.90 -38.73 -4.56
C ASN A 221 -12.45 -38.11 -3.25
N GLU A 222 -13.15 -36.98 -3.38
CA GLU A 222 -13.60 -36.21 -2.24
C GLU A 222 -14.67 -36.94 -1.42
N GLY A 223 -15.51 -37.71 -2.10
CA GLY A 223 -16.71 -38.27 -1.49
C GLY A 223 -17.73 -37.18 -1.11
N PRO A 224 -18.75 -37.52 -0.37
CA PRO A 224 -19.79 -36.56 0.03
C PRO A 224 -19.30 -35.61 1.13
N VAL A 225 -19.74 -34.34 1.05
CA VAL A 225 -19.51 -33.32 2.10
C VAL A 225 -20.43 -33.59 3.29
N PHE A 226 -19.89 -33.43 4.48
CA PHE A 226 -20.63 -33.56 5.72
C PHE A 226 -21.03 -32.18 6.27
N HIS A 227 -22.29 -32.08 6.75
CA HIS A 227 -22.86 -30.84 7.30
C HIS A 227 -23.27 -31.04 8.75
N TYR A 228 -23.29 -29.97 9.54
CA TYR A 228 -23.75 -30.02 10.91
C TYR A 228 -25.26 -30.33 10.95
N SER A 229 -25.65 -31.42 11.59
CA SER A 229 -27.06 -31.78 11.79
C SER A 229 -27.62 -31.30 13.12
N ARG A 230 -26.76 -31.23 14.12
CA ARG A 230 -27.09 -30.77 15.47
C ARG A 230 -25.87 -30.27 16.20
N LEU A 231 -26.05 -29.20 16.96
CA LEU A 231 -25.04 -28.56 17.78
C LEU A 231 -25.47 -28.60 19.24
N ASP A 232 -24.75 -29.35 20.06
CA ASP A 232 -25.03 -29.51 21.50
C ASP A 232 -23.91 -28.89 22.31
N ASP A 233 -24.23 -28.34 23.48
CA ASP A 233 -23.24 -27.79 24.42
C ASP A 233 -23.30 -28.57 25.74
N GLU A 234 -22.19 -29.06 26.21
CA GLU A 234 -22.03 -29.70 27.52
C GLU A 234 -20.96 -28.92 28.29
N VAL A 235 -21.36 -28.24 29.34
CA VAL A 235 -20.49 -27.34 30.09
C VAL A 235 -20.55 -27.74 31.56
N ALA A 236 -19.40 -28.12 32.11
CA ALA A 236 -19.28 -28.63 33.47
C ALA A 236 -19.61 -27.57 34.55
N ASP A 237 -19.35 -26.31 34.28
CA ASP A 237 -19.62 -25.19 35.20
C ASP A 237 -20.90 -24.48 34.80
N SER A 238 -21.90 -24.44 35.75
CA SER A 238 -23.22 -23.89 35.52
C SER A 238 -23.19 -22.38 35.19
N ALA A 239 -22.28 -21.62 35.81
CA ALA A 239 -22.12 -20.19 35.56
C ALA A 239 -21.53 -19.92 34.18
N VAL A 240 -20.62 -20.74 33.73
CA VAL A 240 -20.07 -20.70 32.37
C VAL A 240 -21.11 -21.15 31.35
N ALA A 241 -21.87 -22.20 31.66
CA ALA A 241 -22.96 -22.72 30.81
C ALA A 241 -24.00 -21.66 30.47
N GLN A 242 -24.43 -20.89 31.46
CA GLN A 242 -25.37 -19.77 31.24
C GLN A 242 -24.84 -18.76 30.24
N ARG A 243 -23.56 -18.44 30.30
CA ARG A 243 -22.91 -17.44 29.43
C ARG A 243 -22.70 -17.96 28.03
N VAL A 244 -22.29 -19.23 27.89
CA VAL A 244 -22.13 -19.87 26.56
C VAL A 244 -23.49 -19.93 25.87
N ARG A 245 -24.56 -20.36 26.58
CA ARG A 245 -25.93 -20.39 26.03
C ARG A 245 -26.41 -19.01 25.60
N ALA A 246 -26.22 -17.98 26.42
CA ALA A 246 -26.59 -16.60 26.09
C ALA A 246 -25.88 -16.06 24.83
N ALA A 247 -24.68 -16.57 24.56
CA ALA A 247 -23.87 -16.16 23.39
C ALA A 247 -24.06 -17.05 22.14
N ARG A 248 -24.95 -18.06 22.22
CA ARG A 248 -25.21 -18.98 21.10
C ARG A 248 -25.68 -18.29 19.81
N PRO A 249 -26.53 -17.21 19.83
CA PRO A 249 -26.87 -16.48 18.60
C PRO A 249 -25.69 -15.88 17.86
N GLN A 250 -24.54 -15.72 18.54
CA GLN A 250 -23.30 -15.17 17.98
C GLN A 250 -22.31 -16.26 17.56
N SER A 251 -22.69 -17.54 17.66
CA SER A 251 -21.84 -18.66 17.26
C SER A 251 -21.50 -18.60 15.77
N LEU A 252 -20.28 -18.98 15.44
CA LEU A 252 -19.82 -19.15 14.05
C LEU A 252 -20.27 -20.48 13.46
N LEU A 253 -20.70 -21.42 14.33
CA LEU A 253 -21.21 -22.72 13.92
C LEU A 253 -22.76 -22.65 13.79
N ARG A 254 -23.27 -23.14 12.66
CA ARG A 254 -24.72 -23.20 12.39
C ARG A 254 -25.11 -24.58 11.88
N GLU A 255 -26.28 -25.03 12.27
CA GLU A 255 -26.87 -26.24 11.71
C GLU A 255 -27.10 -26.07 10.20
N GLY A 256 -26.75 -27.06 9.39
CA GLY A 256 -26.79 -27.02 7.94
C GLY A 256 -25.50 -26.55 7.26
N ASP A 257 -24.59 -25.86 7.97
CA ASP A 257 -23.30 -25.46 7.40
C ASP A 257 -22.36 -26.68 7.24
N GLN A 258 -21.45 -26.60 6.29
CA GLN A 258 -20.40 -27.60 6.08
C GLN A 258 -19.51 -27.71 7.30
N TYR A 259 -19.09 -28.94 7.63
CA TYR A 259 -18.09 -29.18 8.66
C TYR A 259 -16.74 -28.58 8.25
N ASP A 260 -16.19 -27.73 9.11
CA ASP A 260 -14.89 -27.08 8.90
C ASP A 260 -14.17 -26.89 10.24
N GLU A 261 -13.01 -27.55 10.41
CA GLU A 261 -12.18 -27.43 11.63
C GLU A 261 -11.62 -26.01 11.82
N GLU A 262 -11.41 -25.23 10.75
CA GLU A 262 -10.96 -23.83 10.90
C GLU A 262 -12.07 -22.99 11.56
N VAL A 263 -13.34 -23.22 11.21
CA VAL A 263 -14.50 -22.56 11.83
C VAL A 263 -14.65 -23.00 13.28
N ILE A 264 -14.45 -24.29 13.56
CA ILE A 264 -14.44 -24.84 14.93
C ILE A 264 -13.32 -24.17 15.75
N GLY A 265 -12.13 -24.04 15.19
CA GLY A 265 -11.00 -23.34 15.83
C GLY A 265 -11.32 -21.86 16.11
N ALA A 266 -11.96 -21.19 15.18
CA ALA A 266 -12.40 -19.80 15.34
C ALA A 266 -13.48 -19.66 16.42
N GLU A 267 -14.44 -20.61 16.51
CA GLU A 267 -15.45 -20.66 17.56
C GLU A 267 -14.83 -20.89 18.94
N ARG A 268 -13.84 -21.77 19.03
CA ARG A 268 -13.06 -21.99 20.27
C ARG A 268 -12.39 -20.69 20.74
N ALA A 269 -11.77 -19.94 19.82
CA ALA A 269 -11.15 -18.64 20.13
C ALA A 269 -12.21 -17.58 20.50
N ARG A 270 -13.37 -17.60 19.88
CA ARG A 270 -14.50 -16.71 20.22
C ARG A 270 -15.00 -16.96 21.63
N LEU A 271 -15.23 -18.21 21.99
CA LEU A 271 -15.72 -18.61 23.34
C LEU A 271 -14.67 -18.25 24.41
N GLU A 272 -13.37 -18.51 24.18
CA GLU A 272 -12.31 -18.06 25.08
C GLU A 272 -12.36 -16.53 25.29
N THR A 273 -12.45 -15.78 24.20
CA THR A 273 -12.51 -14.32 24.24
C THR A 273 -13.75 -13.81 24.98
N LEU A 274 -14.89 -14.42 24.73
CA LEU A 274 -16.16 -14.13 25.42
C LEU A 274 -16.00 -14.28 26.93
N LEU A 275 -15.52 -15.43 27.38
CA LEU A 275 -15.39 -15.75 28.81
C LEU A 275 -14.31 -14.86 29.47
N LYS A 276 -13.19 -14.64 28.82
CA LYS A 276 -12.17 -13.69 29.30
C LYS A 276 -12.68 -12.25 29.41
N ASN A 277 -13.59 -11.83 28.56
CA ASN A 277 -14.22 -10.51 28.65
C ASN A 277 -15.22 -10.39 29.81
N GLN A 278 -15.67 -11.52 30.37
CA GLN A 278 -16.61 -11.59 31.48
C GLN A 278 -15.94 -11.90 32.83
N GLY A 279 -14.60 -11.85 32.88
CA GLY A 279 -13.85 -12.00 34.12
C GLY A 279 -13.08 -13.29 34.26
N TYR A 280 -13.24 -14.27 33.41
CA TYR A 280 -12.57 -15.56 33.52
C TYR A 280 -11.12 -15.50 33.04
N TYR A 281 -10.24 -14.86 33.81
CA TYR A 281 -8.83 -14.62 33.46
C TYR A 281 -8.05 -15.90 33.14
N ASP A 282 -8.26 -16.97 33.92
CA ASP A 282 -7.55 -18.24 33.80
C ASP A 282 -8.12 -19.14 32.71
N PHE A 283 -9.25 -18.77 32.10
CA PHE A 283 -9.85 -19.57 31.05
C PHE A 283 -8.94 -19.65 29.81
N ARG A 284 -8.82 -20.84 29.24
CA ARG A 284 -7.95 -21.13 28.07
C ARG A 284 -8.69 -21.99 27.07
N GLN A 285 -8.28 -21.96 25.83
CA GLN A 285 -8.84 -22.78 24.74
C GLN A 285 -8.76 -24.29 25.03
N GLN A 286 -7.81 -24.73 25.84
CA GLN A 286 -7.62 -26.12 26.20
C GLN A 286 -8.81 -26.73 26.98
N TYR A 287 -9.64 -25.87 27.60
CA TYR A 287 -10.86 -26.30 28.28
C TYR A 287 -12.01 -26.51 27.31
N ILE A 288 -11.87 -26.13 26.03
CA ILE A 288 -12.91 -26.26 25.02
C ILE A 288 -12.48 -27.38 24.07
N THR A 289 -13.21 -28.48 24.09
CA THR A 289 -13.05 -29.58 23.14
C THR A 289 -14.32 -29.73 22.32
N PHE A 290 -14.19 -30.31 21.15
CA PHE A 290 -15.31 -30.57 20.25
C PHE A 290 -15.31 -32.06 19.91
N GLU A 291 -16.44 -32.70 20.12
CA GLU A 291 -16.68 -34.08 19.71
C GLU A 291 -17.59 -34.09 18.48
N ALA A 292 -17.10 -34.71 17.41
CA ALA A 292 -17.83 -34.84 16.16
C ALA A 292 -18.26 -36.30 15.95
N ASP A 293 -19.57 -36.52 15.94
CA ASP A 293 -20.19 -37.85 15.69
C ASP A 293 -20.75 -37.85 14.25
N THR A 294 -20.17 -38.71 13.41
CA THR A 294 -20.57 -38.90 12.02
C THR A 294 -21.45 -40.15 11.82
N SER A 295 -21.76 -40.91 12.88
CA SER A 295 -22.47 -42.17 12.80
C SER A 295 -24.00 -42.03 12.79
N PHE A 296 -24.53 -40.87 13.21
CA PHE A 296 -25.96 -40.68 13.48
C PHE A 296 -26.83 -40.65 12.21
N ARG A 297 -26.40 -39.94 11.15
CA ARG A 297 -27.09 -39.92 9.85
C ARG A 297 -26.06 -39.85 8.71
N PRO A 298 -26.36 -40.38 7.53
CA PRO A 298 -25.48 -40.28 6.40
C PRO A 298 -25.14 -38.81 6.07
N THR A 299 -23.88 -38.51 5.81
CA THR A 299 -23.35 -37.17 5.41
C THR A 299 -23.63 -36.04 6.41
N THR A 300 -23.85 -36.38 7.66
CA THR A 300 -24.09 -35.37 8.72
C THR A 300 -23.15 -35.58 9.91
N VAL A 301 -22.88 -34.49 10.62
CA VAL A 301 -22.09 -34.45 11.84
C VAL A 301 -22.93 -33.87 12.96
N ARG A 302 -23.09 -34.63 14.05
CA ARG A 302 -23.52 -34.08 15.33
C ARG A 302 -22.27 -33.56 16.05
N LEU A 303 -22.22 -32.26 16.33
CA LEU A 303 -21.09 -31.63 17.00
C LEU A 303 -21.50 -31.29 18.44
N ARG A 304 -20.73 -31.76 19.41
CA ARG A 304 -20.87 -31.41 20.81
C ARG A 304 -19.69 -30.57 21.27
N THR A 305 -20.00 -29.38 21.78
CA THR A 305 -19.02 -28.52 22.43
C THR A 305 -18.90 -28.89 23.88
N LEU A 306 -17.74 -29.36 24.31
CA LEU A 306 -17.44 -29.67 25.69
C LEU A 306 -16.65 -28.55 26.31
N VAL A 307 -17.06 -28.06 27.48
CA VAL A 307 -16.27 -27.11 28.24
C VAL A 307 -15.97 -27.70 29.60
N ASP A 308 -14.72 -28.14 29.77
CA ASP A 308 -14.27 -28.82 30.95
C ASP A 308 -14.07 -27.88 32.13
N ALA A 309 -14.22 -28.39 33.35
CA ALA A 309 -13.83 -27.69 34.55
C ALA A 309 -12.28 -27.65 34.70
N PRO A 310 -11.71 -26.68 35.41
CA PRO A 310 -10.31 -26.71 35.74
C PRO A 310 -9.97 -27.87 36.64
N PRO A 311 -8.68 -28.34 36.71
CA PRO A 311 -8.26 -29.50 37.49
C PRO A 311 -8.62 -29.43 38.99
N ARG A 312 -8.86 -28.23 39.50
CA ARG A 312 -9.26 -27.99 40.89
C ARG A 312 -10.36 -26.94 40.96
N GLY A 313 -11.58 -27.35 41.40
CA GLY A 313 -12.73 -26.45 41.60
C GLY A 313 -13.42 -26.01 40.33
N GLN A 314 -13.99 -24.82 40.32
CA GLN A 314 -14.74 -24.22 39.23
C GLN A 314 -13.94 -23.08 38.57
N HIS A 315 -14.35 -22.65 37.40
CA HIS A 315 -13.76 -21.46 36.74
C HIS A 315 -14.01 -20.21 37.59
N ARG A 316 -12.94 -19.59 38.04
CA ARG A 316 -13.01 -18.37 38.86
C ARG A 316 -13.21 -17.14 37.99
N ARG A 317 -14.14 -16.30 38.46
CA ARG A 317 -14.33 -14.97 37.90
C ARG A 317 -13.47 -13.95 38.67
N TYR A 318 -12.61 -13.25 37.95
CA TYR A 318 -11.67 -12.30 38.56
C TYR A 318 -12.13 -10.86 38.40
N THR A 319 -11.98 -10.08 39.47
CA THR A 319 -12.17 -8.65 39.52
C THR A 319 -10.84 -7.95 39.80
N LEU A 320 -10.60 -6.81 39.20
CA LEU A 320 -9.40 -6.01 39.43
C LEU A 320 -9.49 -5.35 40.81
N ARG A 321 -8.53 -5.59 41.69
CA ARG A 321 -8.43 -4.96 43.02
C ARG A 321 -7.69 -3.63 42.88
N HIS A 322 -6.47 -3.66 42.38
CA HIS A 322 -5.63 -2.50 42.16
C HIS A 322 -5.20 -2.42 40.69
N VAL A 323 -5.06 -1.19 40.21
CA VAL A 323 -4.52 -0.91 38.90
C VAL A 323 -3.40 0.10 39.06
N ASP A 324 -2.17 -0.32 38.79
CA ASP A 324 -0.98 0.50 38.85
C ASP A 324 -0.46 0.82 37.46
N PHE A 325 -0.17 2.08 37.18
CA PHE A 325 0.39 2.55 35.91
C PHE A 325 1.79 3.11 36.15
N ILE A 326 2.83 2.42 35.69
CA ILE A 326 4.22 2.84 35.75
C ILE A 326 4.60 3.49 34.43
N SER A 327 4.73 4.82 34.38
CA SER A 327 4.98 5.57 33.15
C SER A 327 6.46 5.73 32.78
N ASP A 328 7.38 5.25 33.62
CA ASP A 328 8.82 5.27 33.44
C ASP A 328 9.45 3.87 33.61
N ALA A 329 8.74 2.84 33.18
CA ALA A 329 9.22 1.45 33.25
C ALA A 329 10.59 1.30 32.57
N GLY A 330 11.47 0.52 33.20
CA GLY A 330 12.85 0.34 32.73
C GLY A 330 13.84 1.40 33.21
N ILE A 331 13.38 2.43 33.91
CA ILE A 331 14.25 3.39 34.60
C ILE A 331 14.34 2.97 36.07
N VAL A 332 15.55 2.76 36.57
CA VAL A 332 15.82 2.46 37.99
C VAL A 332 16.65 3.60 38.56
N ARG A 333 16.21 4.15 39.70
CA ARG A 333 16.96 5.14 40.47
C ARG A 333 17.17 4.60 41.86
N PHE A 334 18.42 4.33 42.20
CA PHE A 334 18.77 3.79 43.50
C PHE A 334 18.46 4.81 44.61
N GLY A 335 17.84 4.35 45.68
CA GLY A 335 17.51 5.18 46.84
C GLY A 335 16.33 6.15 46.64
N GLN A 336 15.63 6.09 45.50
CA GLN A 336 14.44 6.89 45.26
C GLN A 336 13.21 6.02 45.04
N ASN A 337 12.10 6.38 45.73
CA ASN A 337 10.81 5.78 45.48
C ASN A 337 10.08 6.55 44.36
N ARG A 338 9.22 5.85 43.62
CA ARG A 338 8.33 6.50 42.65
C ARG A 338 7.26 7.30 43.39
N ASP A 339 7.05 8.51 42.95
CA ASP A 339 5.90 9.30 43.34
C ASP A 339 4.61 8.68 42.80
N THR A 340 3.54 8.70 43.62
CA THR A 340 2.27 8.07 43.34
C THR A 340 1.17 9.13 43.32
N VAL A 341 0.54 9.29 42.16
CA VAL A 341 -0.64 10.13 41.97
C VAL A 341 -1.86 9.23 41.73
N VAL A 342 -2.85 9.34 42.60
CA VAL A 342 -4.11 8.57 42.47
C VAL A 342 -5.12 9.36 41.65
N ARG A 343 -5.69 8.73 40.66
CA ARG A 343 -6.75 9.29 39.84
C ARG A 343 -7.73 8.22 39.39
N ASP A 344 -9.03 8.48 39.54
CA ASP A 344 -10.11 7.54 39.20
C ASP A 344 -9.82 6.11 39.73
N SER A 345 -9.33 6.03 40.96
CA SER A 345 -8.91 4.82 41.70
C SER A 345 -7.72 4.05 41.08
N VAL A 346 -6.98 4.67 40.16
CA VAL A 346 -5.77 4.11 39.53
C VAL A 346 -4.54 4.83 40.11
N ASN A 347 -3.50 4.08 40.45
CA ASN A 347 -2.23 4.58 40.94
C ASN A 347 -1.29 4.86 39.75
N TYR A 348 -0.90 6.11 39.55
CA TYR A 348 0.08 6.50 38.53
C TYR A 348 1.43 6.69 39.21
N LEU A 349 2.41 5.83 38.86
CA LEU A 349 3.74 5.79 39.50
C LEU A 349 4.80 6.27 38.51
N ALA A 350 5.64 7.21 38.95
CA ALA A 350 6.83 7.66 38.23
C ALA A 350 7.82 8.36 39.16
N TYR A 351 9.11 8.33 38.86
CA TYR A 351 10.10 9.18 39.52
C TYR A 351 9.87 10.69 39.24
N ARG A 352 9.30 10.95 38.07
CA ARG A 352 8.83 12.29 37.68
C ARG A 352 7.70 12.15 36.69
N HIS A 353 6.53 12.68 36.97
CA HIS A 353 5.37 12.68 36.11
C HIS A 353 5.56 13.61 34.89
N ARG A 354 6.31 13.15 33.88
CA ARG A 354 6.54 13.90 32.63
C ARG A 354 5.28 14.02 31.82
N ILE A 355 4.50 12.93 31.72
CA ILE A 355 3.18 12.91 31.10
C ILE A 355 2.14 13.00 32.22
N SER A 356 1.20 13.89 32.07
CA SER A 356 0.16 14.12 33.10
C SER A 356 -0.67 12.83 33.28
N PRO A 357 -0.91 12.40 34.53
CA PRO A 357 -1.79 11.27 34.84
C PRO A 357 -3.17 11.37 34.16
N ARG A 358 -3.70 12.61 34.06
CA ARG A 358 -4.96 12.89 33.35
C ARG A 358 -4.94 12.50 31.86
N ALA A 359 -3.81 12.65 31.18
CA ALA A 359 -3.68 12.28 29.78
C ALA A 359 -3.59 10.76 29.62
N LEU A 360 -2.88 10.08 30.53
CA LEU A 360 -2.75 8.62 30.55
C LEU A 360 -4.07 7.94 30.89
N ASP A 361 -4.80 8.49 31.86
CA ASP A 361 -6.07 7.97 32.33
C ASP A 361 -7.13 7.90 31.23
N ARG A 362 -7.16 8.86 30.32
CA ARG A 362 -8.05 8.85 29.14
C ARG A 362 -7.79 7.70 28.18
N LYS A 363 -6.60 7.10 28.23
CA LYS A 363 -6.18 5.98 27.36
C LYS A 363 -6.18 4.63 28.07
N LEU A 364 -6.51 4.64 29.36
CA LEU A 364 -6.60 3.45 30.19
C LEU A 364 -8.06 2.99 30.30
N ALA A 365 -8.35 1.78 29.83
CA ALA A 365 -9.69 1.17 29.91
C ALA A 365 -9.86 0.26 31.15
N LEU A 366 -8.80 0.03 31.92
CA LEU A 366 -8.82 -0.80 33.12
C LEU A 366 -9.19 0.04 34.33
N ARG A 367 -10.10 -0.48 35.16
CA ARG A 367 -10.54 0.19 36.42
C ARG A 367 -10.60 -0.81 37.56
N PRO A 368 -10.23 -0.38 38.79
CA PRO A 368 -10.48 -1.19 39.97
C PRO A 368 -11.97 -1.50 40.15
N ASN A 369 -12.28 -2.61 40.81
CA ASN A 369 -13.61 -3.13 41.06
C ASN A 369 -14.39 -3.54 39.80
N GLU A 370 -13.74 -3.57 38.63
CA GLU A 370 -14.35 -4.09 37.41
C GLU A 370 -13.87 -5.52 37.12
N PRO A 371 -14.72 -6.34 36.46
CA PRO A 371 -14.31 -7.66 36.02
C PRO A 371 -13.14 -7.56 35.04
N TYR A 372 -12.21 -8.49 35.11
CA TYR A 372 -11.17 -8.65 34.09
C TYR A 372 -11.79 -8.73 32.69
N SER A 373 -11.15 -8.10 31.72
CA SER A 373 -11.58 -8.16 30.33
C SER A 373 -10.37 -8.10 29.39
N LEU A 374 -10.27 -9.11 28.55
CA LEU A 374 -9.22 -9.20 27.52
C LEU A 374 -9.33 -8.05 26.51
N SER A 375 -10.55 -7.71 26.10
CA SER A 375 -10.81 -6.59 25.18
C SER A 375 -10.38 -5.23 25.76
N LYS A 376 -10.62 -4.99 27.05
CA LYS A 376 -10.16 -3.78 27.74
C LYS A 376 -8.64 -3.73 27.83
N THR A 377 -8.00 -4.87 28.11
CA THR A 377 -6.52 -5.01 28.11
C THR A 377 -5.93 -4.65 26.75
N GLN A 378 -6.43 -5.29 25.70
CA GLN A 378 -5.98 -5.04 24.33
C GLN A 378 -6.28 -3.61 23.87
N ARG A 379 -7.44 -3.05 24.26
CA ARG A 379 -7.78 -1.65 23.98
C ARG A 379 -6.79 -0.70 24.62
N THR A 380 -6.49 -0.90 25.92
CA THR A 380 -5.49 -0.10 26.63
C THR A 380 -4.14 -0.15 25.95
N GLN A 381 -3.68 -1.36 25.58
CA GLN A 381 -2.40 -1.53 24.91
C GLN A 381 -2.35 -0.83 23.55
N ARG A 382 -3.40 -0.94 22.72
CA ARG A 382 -3.51 -0.23 21.44
C ARG A 382 -3.55 1.29 21.61
N GLN A 383 -4.34 1.80 22.58
CA GLN A 383 -4.45 3.24 22.82
C GLN A 383 -3.14 3.84 23.33
N LEU A 384 -2.43 3.15 24.23
CA LEU A 384 -1.11 3.59 24.70
C LEU A 384 -0.06 3.52 23.60
N GLY A 385 -0.06 2.46 22.80
CA GLY A 385 0.81 2.33 21.62
C GLY A 385 0.58 3.45 20.60
N SER A 386 -0.68 3.87 20.42
CA SER A 386 -1.04 4.94 19.49
C SER A 386 -0.64 6.33 19.92
N LEU A 387 -0.24 6.54 21.19
CA LEU A 387 0.28 7.81 21.66
C LEU A 387 1.68 8.12 21.12
N ASP A 388 2.45 7.11 20.71
CA ASP A 388 3.86 7.23 20.30
C ASP A 388 4.77 7.85 21.41
N MET A 389 4.34 7.68 22.67
CA MET A 389 5.10 8.19 23.84
C MET A 389 5.99 7.10 24.45
N PHE A 390 5.70 5.84 24.15
CA PHE A 390 6.33 4.69 24.76
C PHE A 390 6.95 3.78 23.69
N ARG A 391 8.13 3.20 24.01
CA ARG A 391 8.80 2.19 23.15
C ARG A 391 8.05 0.88 23.18
N PHE A 392 7.62 0.49 24.36
CA PHE A 392 6.77 -0.68 24.59
C PHE A 392 5.90 -0.45 25.82
N THR A 393 4.76 -1.13 25.82
CA THR A 393 3.82 -1.16 26.93
C THR A 393 3.44 -2.60 27.21
N THR A 394 3.59 -3.04 28.46
CA THR A 394 3.23 -4.38 28.92
C THR A 394 2.19 -4.27 30.03
N ILE A 395 1.18 -5.12 29.99
CA ILE A 395 0.15 -5.21 31.03
C ILE A 395 0.27 -6.60 31.66
N THR A 396 0.55 -6.64 32.95
CA THR A 396 0.69 -7.88 33.72
C THR A 396 -0.36 -7.94 34.81
N TYR A 397 -0.76 -9.16 35.15
CA TYR A 397 -1.77 -9.40 36.18
C TYR A 397 -1.18 -10.36 37.23
N ARG A 398 -1.32 -10.01 38.49
CA ARG A 398 -0.90 -10.81 39.63
C ARG A 398 -2.16 -11.23 40.42
N ARG A 399 -2.29 -12.54 40.65
CA ARG A 399 -3.38 -13.06 41.50
C ARG A 399 -3.09 -12.70 42.96
N VAL A 400 -4.11 -12.23 43.65
CA VAL A 400 -4.08 -12.01 45.08
C VAL A 400 -4.24 -13.35 45.80
N ARG A 401 -3.37 -13.61 46.78
CA ARG A 401 -3.34 -14.87 47.55
C ARG A 401 -3.35 -14.56 49.04
N GLY A 402 -3.71 -15.55 49.89
CA GLY A 402 -3.69 -15.41 51.36
C GLY A 402 -4.94 -14.74 51.92
N ALA A 403 -4.82 -14.09 53.04
CA ALA A 403 -5.91 -13.45 53.78
C ALA A 403 -6.63 -12.35 53.00
N GLU A 404 -5.98 -11.76 52.00
CA GLU A 404 -6.55 -10.72 51.13
C GLU A 404 -7.32 -11.29 49.93
N ALA A 405 -7.35 -12.62 49.74
CA ALA A 405 -8.09 -13.26 48.68
C ALA A 405 -9.60 -13.25 49.00
N SER A 406 -10.42 -13.38 47.96
CA SER A 406 -11.87 -13.52 48.13
C SER A 406 -12.20 -14.78 48.97
N ALA A 407 -13.13 -14.65 49.90
CA ALA A 407 -13.65 -15.79 50.68
C ALA A 407 -14.45 -16.76 49.80
N ASP A 408 -15.02 -16.29 48.69
CA ASP A 408 -15.75 -17.09 47.73
C ASP A 408 -14.80 -17.80 46.80
N SER A 409 -14.85 -19.13 46.74
CA SER A 409 -13.99 -19.96 45.91
C SER A 409 -14.22 -19.78 44.41
N THR A 410 -15.35 -19.19 44.01
CA THR A 410 -15.70 -18.89 42.60
C THR A 410 -15.24 -17.51 42.15
N GLN A 411 -14.79 -16.66 43.07
CA GLN A 411 -14.33 -15.32 42.82
C GLN A 411 -12.81 -15.20 43.12
N GLY A 412 -12.13 -14.36 42.38
CA GLY A 412 -10.72 -14.08 42.57
C GLY A 412 -10.42 -12.59 42.38
N LEU A 413 -9.32 -12.14 42.97
CA LEU A 413 -8.84 -10.77 42.83
C LEU A 413 -7.53 -10.74 42.02
N LEU A 414 -7.39 -9.72 41.17
CA LEU A 414 -6.20 -9.44 40.38
C LEU A 414 -5.67 -8.04 40.64
N ASP A 415 -4.38 -7.91 40.79
CA ASP A 415 -3.67 -6.63 40.72
C ASP A 415 -3.14 -6.49 39.28
N ALA A 416 -3.50 -5.42 38.60
CA ALA A 416 -3.04 -5.11 37.24
C ALA A 416 -1.92 -4.08 37.28
N THR A 417 -0.80 -4.36 36.59
CA THR A 417 0.30 -3.41 36.45
C THR A 417 0.53 -3.12 34.98
N VAL A 418 0.35 -1.86 34.60
CA VAL A 418 0.67 -1.33 33.27
C VAL A 418 2.05 -0.73 33.31
N SER A 419 3.03 -1.36 32.66
CA SER A 419 4.41 -0.90 32.60
C SER A 419 4.68 -0.30 31.22
N ALA A 420 4.95 1.01 31.16
CA ALA A 420 5.18 1.76 29.95
C ALA A 420 6.59 2.36 29.95
N ALA A 421 7.43 1.93 29.01
CA ALA A 421 8.80 2.43 28.89
C ALA A 421 8.86 3.63 27.95
N PRO A 422 9.33 4.81 28.41
CA PRO A 422 9.27 6.03 27.62
C PRO A 422 10.14 5.97 26.36
N ALA A 423 9.65 6.52 25.28
CA ALA A 423 10.42 6.78 24.06
C ALA A 423 11.32 8.01 24.21
N LYS A 424 12.30 8.17 23.33
CA LYS A 424 13.12 9.39 23.27
C LYS A 424 12.23 10.60 22.97
N ARG A 425 12.47 11.72 23.65
CA ARG A 425 11.70 12.96 23.47
C ARG A 425 11.86 13.52 22.05
N PHE A 426 13.08 13.49 21.53
CA PHE A 426 13.42 13.96 20.19
C PHE A 426 13.67 12.77 19.28
N GLN A 427 13.17 12.86 18.05
CA GLN A 427 13.43 11.91 16.98
C GLN A 427 13.66 12.70 15.70
N GLU A 428 14.83 12.50 15.12
CA GLU A 428 15.20 13.08 13.85
C GLU A 428 15.07 12.01 12.77
N THR A 429 14.56 12.42 11.63
CA THR A 429 14.47 11.55 10.44
C THR A 429 14.98 12.36 9.27
N VAL A 430 16.02 11.84 8.63
CA VAL A 430 16.60 12.43 7.42
C VAL A 430 16.38 11.44 6.28
N GLU A 431 15.86 11.95 5.18
CA GLU A 431 15.46 11.17 4.02
C GLU A 431 16.07 11.82 2.77
N PHE A 432 16.79 11.05 1.97
CA PHE A 432 17.28 11.46 0.68
C PHE A 432 16.74 10.51 -0.39
N GLY A 433 16.37 11.05 -1.53
CA GLY A 433 15.84 10.26 -2.63
C GLY A 433 15.94 10.98 -3.95
N GLY A 434 15.44 10.35 -4.98
CA GLY A 434 15.30 10.91 -6.31
C GLY A 434 13.94 10.60 -6.88
N THR A 435 13.40 11.52 -7.65
CA THR A 435 12.20 11.32 -8.47
C THR A 435 12.64 11.19 -9.93
N TYR A 436 11.86 10.44 -10.70
CA TYR A 436 11.98 10.42 -12.15
C TYR A 436 10.61 10.73 -12.74
N VAL A 437 10.44 11.96 -13.19
CA VAL A 437 9.17 12.48 -13.73
C VAL A 437 9.48 13.25 -14.99
N ALA A 438 8.63 13.15 -16.01
CA ALA A 438 8.79 13.85 -17.27
C ALA A 438 10.17 13.63 -17.92
N GLN A 439 10.74 12.42 -17.79
CA GLN A 439 12.08 12.05 -18.31
C GLN A 439 13.28 12.74 -17.61
N GLU A 440 13.02 13.48 -16.53
CA GLU A 440 14.05 14.16 -15.73
C GLU A 440 14.23 13.48 -14.36
N VAL A 441 15.49 13.44 -13.90
CA VAL A 441 15.85 12.96 -12.55
C VAL A 441 15.93 14.14 -11.62
N GLY A 442 15.09 14.15 -10.58
CA GLY A 442 15.07 15.19 -9.56
C GLY A 442 15.47 14.66 -8.19
N PRO A 443 16.61 15.06 -7.63
CA PRO A 443 16.97 14.73 -6.26
C PRO A 443 16.11 15.49 -5.25
N PHE A 444 15.80 14.87 -4.09
CA PHE A 444 15.16 15.56 -2.98
C PHE A 444 15.76 15.17 -1.64
N GLY A 445 15.62 16.06 -0.67
CA GLY A 445 15.93 15.85 0.73
C GLY A 445 14.76 16.26 1.61
N ASN A 446 14.51 15.50 2.67
CA ASN A 446 13.49 15.77 3.67
C ASN A 446 14.10 15.59 5.07
N VAL A 447 13.94 16.59 5.92
CA VAL A 447 14.37 16.54 7.33
C VAL A 447 13.13 16.72 8.20
N ARG A 448 12.92 15.80 9.12
CA ARG A 448 11.79 15.86 10.06
C ARG A 448 12.29 15.75 11.50
N LEU A 449 11.89 16.69 12.33
CA LEU A 449 12.11 16.68 13.76
C LEU A 449 10.77 16.44 14.46
N LYS A 450 10.69 15.37 15.23
CA LYS A 450 9.54 15.04 16.08
C LYS A 450 9.89 15.28 17.55
N ILE A 451 9.07 16.05 18.23
CA ILE A 451 9.20 16.35 19.65
C ILE A 451 7.98 15.77 20.38
N ARG A 452 8.24 14.81 21.27
CA ARG A 452 7.18 14.15 22.05
C ARG A 452 6.94 14.86 23.37
N ASN A 453 5.66 14.90 23.75
CA ASN A 453 5.20 15.41 25.05
C ASN A 453 5.62 16.86 25.29
N VAL A 454 5.20 17.74 24.40
CA VAL A 454 5.63 19.15 24.39
C VAL A 454 5.10 19.90 25.61
N PHE A 455 3.81 19.71 25.95
CA PHE A 455 3.10 20.40 27.01
C PHE A 455 2.74 19.49 28.21
N GLY A 456 3.20 18.25 28.24
CA GLY A 456 2.93 17.30 29.29
C GLY A 456 1.63 16.49 29.16
N GLY A 457 0.85 16.70 28.13
CA GLY A 457 -0.40 15.97 27.86
C GLY A 457 -0.28 14.88 26.78
N ALA A 458 0.93 14.41 26.48
CA ALA A 458 1.27 13.48 25.42
C ALA A 458 1.03 14.04 24.00
N GLU A 459 1.27 15.32 23.82
CA GLU A 459 1.23 15.97 22.50
C GLU A 459 2.50 15.67 21.70
N ILE A 460 2.37 15.66 20.38
CA ILE A 460 3.48 15.52 19.44
C ILE A 460 3.54 16.78 18.60
N LEU A 461 4.73 17.38 18.52
CA LEU A 461 5.03 18.48 17.63
C LEU A 461 6.06 18.00 16.61
N GLU A 462 5.74 18.16 15.33
CA GLU A 462 6.60 17.78 14.23
C GLU A 462 6.91 19.00 13.36
N PHE A 463 8.19 19.17 13.06
CA PHE A 463 8.68 20.11 12.07
C PHE A 463 9.23 19.33 10.88
N GLY A 464 8.82 19.69 9.69
CA GLY A 464 9.35 19.11 8.45
C GLY A 464 9.85 20.19 7.50
N VAL A 465 10.98 19.94 6.87
CA VAL A 465 11.50 20.78 5.78
C VAL A 465 11.84 19.85 4.63
N ARG A 466 11.38 20.19 3.44
CA ARG A 466 11.65 19.46 2.19
C ARG A 466 12.22 20.42 1.17
N ALA A 467 13.27 19.99 0.49
CA ALA A 467 13.83 20.64 -0.68
C ALA A 467 14.05 19.60 -1.79
N GLY A 468 13.74 19.94 -3.02
CA GLY A 468 13.93 19.00 -4.13
C GLY A 468 13.72 19.62 -5.48
N PHE A 469 14.14 18.86 -6.48
CA PHE A 469 13.90 19.14 -7.88
C PHE A 469 12.98 18.08 -8.44
N GLU A 470 12.10 18.45 -9.35
CA GLU A 470 11.18 17.54 -10.01
C GLU A 470 11.04 17.91 -11.48
N GLY A 471 11.18 16.92 -12.37
CA GLY A 471 10.92 17.13 -13.79
C GLY A 471 9.43 17.35 -14.03
N GLN A 472 9.08 18.30 -14.85
CA GLN A 472 7.70 18.54 -15.29
C GLN A 472 7.66 18.84 -16.78
N TYR A 473 6.59 18.42 -17.45
CA TYR A 473 6.37 18.77 -18.83
C TYR A 473 6.00 20.25 -18.94
N ASP A 474 6.62 20.93 -19.91
CA ASP A 474 6.27 22.28 -20.27
C ASP A 474 4.78 22.36 -20.68
N ILE A 475 4.06 23.33 -20.14
CA ILE A 475 2.66 23.55 -20.44
C ILE A 475 2.51 24.26 -21.79
N THR A 476 3.49 25.09 -22.16
CA THR A 476 3.43 25.93 -23.33
C THR A 476 3.92 25.25 -24.60
N GLY A 477 4.65 24.13 -24.49
CA GLY A 477 5.19 23.38 -25.61
C GLY A 477 5.74 24.30 -26.70
N THR A 478 6.96 24.81 -26.53
CA THR A 478 7.55 25.71 -27.52
C THR A 478 7.47 25.11 -28.91
N GLN A 479 6.92 25.87 -29.79
CA GLN A 479 6.78 25.73 -31.23
C GLN A 479 8.13 25.37 -31.87
N SER A 480 8.36 24.09 -32.06
CA SER A 480 9.30 23.65 -33.08
C SER A 480 8.49 23.13 -34.25
N SER A 481 8.74 23.67 -35.38
CA SER A 481 8.16 23.31 -36.70
C SER A 481 8.55 21.91 -37.15
N ASP A 482 9.19 21.13 -36.26
CA ASP A 482 9.65 19.79 -36.57
C ASP A 482 8.58 18.75 -36.16
N THR A 483 8.23 17.88 -37.08
CA THR A 483 7.19 16.84 -36.98
C THR A 483 7.44 15.76 -35.92
N GLN A 484 8.58 15.83 -35.20
CA GLN A 484 8.92 14.97 -34.06
C GLN A 484 9.11 15.79 -32.78
N GLU A 485 8.01 16.24 -32.18
CA GLU A 485 8.06 16.90 -30.87
C GLU A 485 8.40 15.92 -29.76
N LYS A 486 9.61 16.04 -29.25
CA LYS A 486 9.89 15.65 -27.84
C LYS A 486 9.27 16.73 -26.95
N LEU A 487 8.36 16.32 -26.05
CA LEU A 487 7.92 17.17 -24.95
C LEU A 487 9.15 17.68 -24.22
N ARG A 488 9.29 18.99 -24.15
CA ARG A 488 10.35 19.61 -23.37
C ARG A 488 10.02 19.41 -21.90
N SER A 489 10.90 18.76 -21.18
CA SER A 489 10.84 18.65 -19.74
C SER A 489 11.67 19.77 -19.12
N GLU A 490 11.16 20.34 -18.04
CA GLU A 490 11.83 21.39 -17.29
C GLU A 490 11.97 20.98 -15.84
N LEU A 491 13.05 21.42 -15.21
CA LEU A 491 13.32 21.14 -13.82
C LEU A 491 12.65 22.20 -12.94
N THR A 492 11.76 21.75 -12.07
CA THR A 492 11.04 22.57 -11.09
C THR A 492 11.71 22.48 -9.74
N THR A 493 12.00 23.60 -9.11
CA THR A 493 12.47 23.66 -7.73
C THR A 493 11.27 23.68 -6.77
N GLN A 494 11.30 22.79 -5.78
CA GLN A 494 10.29 22.74 -4.72
C GLN A 494 10.93 22.89 -3.36
N LEU A 495 10.47 23.88 -2.60
CA LEU A 495 10.82 24.07 -1.19
C LEU A 495 9.53 24.02 -0.35
N GLY A 496 9.57 23.30 0.75
CA GLY A 496 8.40 23.19 1.63
C GLY A 496 8.79 23.10 3.09
N GLY A 497 7.96 23.68 3.93
CA GLY A 497 8.05 23.56 5.38
C GLY A 497 6.69 23.25 5.98
N ASN A 498 6.65 22.46 7.03
CA ASN A 498 5.43 22.18 7.75
C ASN A 498 5.65 22.06 9.27
N VAL A 499 4.66 22.49 10.03
CA VAL A 499 4.55 22.32 11.46
C VAL A 499 3.26 21.61 11.78
N ASN A 500 3.33 20.51 12.52
CA ASN A 500 2.19 19.66 12.82
C ASN A 500 2.13 19.38 14.32
N LEU A 501 1.04 19.80 14.97
CA LEU A 501 0.77 19.55 16.40
C LEU A 501 -0.37 18.54 16.52
N VAL A 502 -0.10 17.41 17.15
CA VAL A 502 -1.09 16.35 17.39
C VAL A 502 -1.38 16.25 18.89
N LEU A 503 -2.64 16.45 19.26
CA LEU A 503 -3.15 16.28 20.61
C LEU A 503 -3.93 14.97 20.71
N PRO A 504 -3.70 14.10 21.71
CA PRO A 504 -4.36 12.80 21.82
C PRO A 504 -5.78 12.89 22.41
N ARG A 505 -6.49 13.96 22.08
CA ARG A 505 -7.87 14.26 22.51
C ARG A 505 -8.56 15.16 21.50
N PHE A 506 -9.88 15.26 21.57
CA PHE A 506 -10.59 16.37 20.93
C PHE A 506 -10.40 17.65 21.72
N LEU A 507 -10.00 18.71 21.02
CA LEU A 507 -9.92 20.05 21.56
C LEU A 507 -11.27 20.74 21.39
N VAL A 508 -12.21 20.42 22.28
CA VAL A 508 -13.56 20.99 22.32
C VAL A 508 -13.84 21.59 23.70
N PRO A 509 -14.67 22.66 23.82
CA PRO A 509 -14.96 23.31 25.09
C PRO A 509 -15.85 22.47 26.03
N TRP A 510 -16.46 21.39 25.56
CA TRP A 510 -17.30 20.48 26.37
C TRP A 510 -16.61 19.15 26.67
N ARG A 511 -17.14 18.41 27.62
CA ARG A 511 -16.65 17.06 27.94
C ARG A 511 -17.07 16.07 26.88
N VAL A 512 -16.10 15.41 26.29
CA VAL A 512 -16.34 14.32 25.34
C VAL A 512 -16.81 13.08 26.10
N GLY A 513 -17.97 12.54 25.74
CA GLY A 513 -18.53 11.37 26.40
C GLY A 513 -17.63 10.12 26.28
N PRO A 514 -17.77 9.15 27.20
CA PRO A 514 -16.90 7.96 27.25
C PRO A 514 -16.92 7.13 25.98
N ARG A 515 -18.03 7.09 25.24
CA ARG A 515 -18.15 6.37 23.97
C ARG A 515 -17.22 6.91 22.88
N LEU A 516 -17.07 8.24 22.78
CA LEU A 516 -16.14 8.85 21.83
C LEU A 516 -14.67 8.65 22.25
N GLY A 517 -14.40 8.58 23.57
CA GLY A 517 -13.08 8.22 24.09
C GLY A 517 -12.58 6.84 23.62
N GLU A 518 -13.50 5.90 23.35
CA GLU A 518 -13.17 4.57 22.85
C GLU A 518 -12.59 4.59 21.44
N TYR A 519 -12.93 5.58 20.62
CA TYR A 519 -12.54 5.71 19.22
C TYR A 519 -11.18 6.41 19.02
N ASN A 520 -10.36 6.50 20.06
CA ASN A 520 -9.03 7.10 20.02
C ASN A 520 -9.01 8.52 19.40
N PRO A 521 -9.77 9.46 19.99
CA PRO A 521 -9.90 10.81 19.45
C PRO A 521 -8.57 11.56 19.49
N ARG A 522 -8.29 12.30 18.39
CA ARG A 522 -7.13 13.17 18.25
C ARG A 522 -7.54 14.49 17.61
N THR A 523 -6.86 15.56 17.99
CA THR A 523 -6.90 16.82 17.24
C THR A 523 -5.55 17.04 16.60
N ARG A 524 -5.53 17.42 15.33
CA ARG A 524 -4.32 17.80 14.61
C ARG A 524 -4.46 19.24 14.14
N ILE A 525 -3.43 20.04 14.40
CA ILE A 525 -3.29 21.40 13.88
C ILE A 525 -2.05 21.38 13.01
N ASN A 526 -2.22 21.70 11.73
CA ASN A 526 -1.12 21.71 10.77
C ASN A 526 -1.03 23.08 10.12
N ALA A 527 0.19 23.57 9.93
CA ALA A 527 0.51 24.71 9.08
C ALA A 527 1.63 24.32 8.14
N SER A 528 1.47 24.61 6.86
CA SER A 528 2.46 24.30 5.84
C SER A 528 2.63 25.45 4.86
N TYR A 529 3.83 25.57 4.31
CA TYR A 529 4.17 26.51 3.28
C TYR A 529 4.99 25.80 2.21
N THR A 530 4.57 25.96 0.96
CA THR A 530 5.23 25.36 -0.22
C THR A 530 5.52 26.45 -1.23
N TYR A 531 6.77 26.48 -1.70
CA TYR A 531 7.26 27.34 -2.78
C TYR A 531 7.64 26.44 -3.96
N VAL A 532 7.09 26.74 -5.12
CA VAL A 532 7.34 26.01 -6.36
C VAL A 532 7.82 27.03 -7.39
N ASP A 533 9.04 26.83 -7.88
CA ASP A 533 9.67 27.69 -8.87
C ASP A 533 9.90 26.94 -10.17
N ARG A 534 9.33 27.47 -11.23
CA ARG A 534 9.43 26.97 -12.59
C ARG A 534 9.90 28.08 -13.53
N PRO A 535 10.47 27.75 -14.68
CA PRO A 535 10.79 28.74 -15.69
C PRO A 535 9.60 29.60 -16.12
N ASP A 536 8.40 29.00 -16.17
CA ASP A 536 7.17 29.67 -16.60
C ASP A 536 6.56 30.54 -15.50
N TYR A 537 6.63 30.09 -14.23
CA TYR A 537 6.01 30.80 -13.10
C TYR A 537 6.55 30.35 -11.76
N THR A 538 6.42 31.21 -10.77
CA THR A 538 6.65 30.88 -9.36
C THR A 538 5.33 30.95 -8.59
N ARG A 539 5.04 29.90 -7.81
CA ARG A 539 3.81 29.78 -7.03
C ARG A 539 4.08 29.46 -5.57
N THR A 540 3.34 30.07 -4.69
CA THR A 540 3.38 29.78 -3.24
C THR A 540 2.02 29.30 -2.77
N ASN A 541 2.04 28.34 -1.83
CA ASN A 541 0.85 27.86 -1.17
C ASN A 541 1.10 27.81 0.36
N ALA A 542 0.33 28.60 1.11
CA ALA A 542 0.28 28.52 2.56
C ALA A 542 -1.03 27.86 2.98
N GLU A 543 -0.95 26.81 3.79
CA GLU A 543 -2.11 26.05 4.23
C GLU A 543 -2.13 25.89 5.75
N ALA A 544 -3.30 26.07 6.35
CA ALA A 544 -3.52 25.84 7.78
C ALA A 544 -4.77 24.96 7.95
N THR A 545 -4.62 23.84 8.66
CA THR A 545 -5.73 22.92 8.91
C THR A 545 -5.91 22.63 10.39
N PHE A 546 -7.16 22.44 10.79
CA PHE A 546 -7.56 21.96 12.10
C PHE A 546 -8.45 20.74 11.94
N ASP A 547 -7.98 19.58 12.41
CA ASP A 547 -8.63 18.29 12.16
C ASP A 547 -9.06 17.62 13.45
N TYR A 548 -10.24 17.02 13.44
CA TYR A 548 -10.67 15.99 14.38
C TYR A 548 -10.56 14.61 13.74
N ILE A 549 -9.78 13.72 14.35
CA ILE A 549 -9.50 12.38 13.84
C ILE A 549 -9.97 11.36 14.85
N TRP A 550 -10.74 10.34 14.41
CA TRP A 550 -11.11 9.22 15.26
C TRP A 550 -11.19 7.91 14.46
N GLN A 551 -11.07 6.79 15.16
CA GLN A 551 -11.06 5.46 14.57
C GLN A 551 -12.15 4.60 15.20
N ARG A 552 -13.14 4.18 14.41
CA ARG A 552 -14.20 3.26 14.87
C ARG A 552 -13.69 1.82 14.97
N SER A 553 -12.74 1.43 14.11
CA SER A 553 -12.10 0.12 14.10
C SER A 553 -10.66 0.25 13.62
N ALA A 554 -9.91 -0.86 13.61
CA ALA A 554 -8.56 -0.89 13.04
C ALA A 554 -8.53 -0.49 11.55
N PHE A 555 -9.65 -0.62 10.84
CA PHE A 555 -9.78 -0.40 9.41
C PHE A 555 -10.57 0.85 9.03
N HIS A 556 -11.26 1.49 9.99
CA HIS A 556 -12.18 2.59 9.70
C HIS A 556 -11.81 3.84 10.48
N GLN A 557 -11.39 4.87 9.75
CA GLN A 557 -11.00 6.18 10.26
C GLN A 557 -11.88 7.28 9.69
N TYR A 558 -12.19 8.27 10.52
CA TYR A 558 -12.85 9.50 10.12
C TYR A 558 -11.95 10.68 10.39
N VAL A 559 -11.98 11.66 9.50
CA VAL A 559 -11.34 12.97 9.65
C VAL A 559 -12.38 14.03 9.35
N LEU A 560 -12.65 14.89 10.32
CA LEU A 560 -13.45 16.11 10.14
C LEU A 560 -12.48 17.29 10.25
N THR A 561 -12.40 18.08 9.20
CA THR A 561 -11.61 19.32 9.12
C THR A 561 -12.53 20.51 9.12
N PRO A 562 -12.93 21.05 10.27
CA PRO A 562 -13.81 22.23 10.34
C PRO A 562 -13.15 23.49 9.81
N ILE A 563 -11.84 23.58 9.82
CA ILE A 563 -11.07 24.70 9.28
C ILE A 563 -9.96 24.14 8.39
N ASP A 564 -10.06 24.47 7.12
CA ASP A 564 -9.05 24.22 6.10
C ASP A 564 -8.88 25.52 5.32
N LEU A 565 -7.77 26.19 5.52
CA LEU A 565 -7.49 27.50 4.94
C LEU A 565 -6.27 27.40 4.04
N SER A 566 -6.46 27.58 2.73
CA SER A 566 -5.37 27.59 1.75
C SER A 566 -5.26 28.99 1.11
N ILE A 567 -4.07 29.54 1.11
CA ILE A 567 -3.73 30.81 0.43
C ILE A 567 -2.73 30.49 -0.67
N ILE A 568 -3.19 30.63 -1.90
CA ILE A 568 -2.41 30.36 -3.10
C ILE A 568 -2.08 31.66 -3.79
N ARG A 569 -0.80 31.89 -4.12
CA ARG A 569 -0.36 33.08 -4.82
C ARG A 569 0.60 32.74 -5.94
N THR A 570 0.41 33.41 -7.09
CA THR A 570 1.38 33.40 -8.19
C THR A 570 2.31 34.58 -7.97
N ALA A 571 3.58 34.28 -7.60
CA ALA A 571 4.59 35.29 -7.27
C ALA A 571 5.24 35.87 -8.53
N SER A 572 5.45 35.04 -9.56
CA SER A 572 5.95 35.50 -10.87
C SER A 572 5.34 34.66 -11.97
N ILE A 573 5.30 35.22 -13.17
CA ILE A 573 4.84 34.55 -14.38
C ILE A 573 5.62 35.14 -15.57
N SER A 574 6.08 34.31 -16.49
CA SER A 574 6.83 34.77 -17.68
C SER A 574 5.86 35.37 -18.70
N ASP A 575 6.33 36.39 -19.44
CA ASP A 575 5.50 37.08 -20.43
C ASP A 575 5.02 36.16 -21.57
N THR A 576 5.86 35.20 -21.98
CA THR A 576 5.53 34.21 -23.00
C THR A 576 4.41 33.29 -22.50
N PHE A 577 4.52 32.82 -21.26
CA PHE A 577 3.53 31.96 -20.65
C PHE A 577 2.20 32.70 -20.42
N GLN A 578 2.27 33.91 -19.92
CA GLN A 578 1.10 34.77 -19.74
C GLN A 578 0.34 34.99 -21.07
N THR A 579 1.06 35.26 -22.15
CA THR A 579 0.46 35.43 -23.50
C THR A 579 -0.24 34.16 -23.97
N THR A 580 0.37 33.00 -23.72
CA THR A 580 -0.20 31.68 -24.05
C THR A 580 -1.49 31.42 -23.26
N LEU A 581 -1.49 31.69 -21.96
CA LEU A 581 -2.67 31.55 -21.11
C LEU A 581 -3.83 32.48 -21.56
N GLN A 582 -3.52 33.71 -21.96
CA GLN A 582 -4.52 34.66 -22.49
C GLN A 582 -5.14 34.11 -23.77
N ASN A 583 -4.34 33.62 -24.69
CA ASN A 583 -4.83 33.02 -25.94
C ASN A 583 -5.74 31.82 -25.67
N LEU A 584 -5.39 30.97 -24.72
CA LEU A 584 -6.23 29.84 -24.31
C LEU A 584 -7.58 30.27 -23.71
N LEU A 585 -7.58 31.33 -22.91
CA LEU A 585 -8.81 31.89 -22.34
C LEU A 585 -9.71 32.51 -23.42
N ILE A 586 -9.18 33.42 -24.23
CA ILE A 586 -9.95 34.22 -25.19
C ILE A 586 -10.50 33.34 -26.32
N ARG A 587 -9.73 32.35 -26.79
CA ARG A 587 -10.07 31.60 -28.01
C ARG A 587 -10.76 30.27 -27.74
N GLN A 588 -10.47 29.63 -26.59
CA GLN A 588 -11.02 28.34 -26.27
C GLN A 588 -11.91 28.32 -25.03
N GLY A 589 -11.98 29.43 -24.31
CA GLY A 589 -12.69 29.49 -23.03
C GLY A 589 -12.07 28.54 -21.97
N SER A 590 -10.79 28.17 -22.14
CA SER A 590 -10.14 27.23 -21.24
C SER A 590 -10.04 27.80 -19.83
N PRO A 591 -10.48 27.08 -18.80
CA PRO A 591 -10.35 27.52 -17.41
C PRO A 591 -8.91 27.51 -16.90
N LEU A 592 -7.94 27.03 -17.69
CA LEU A 592 -6.52 26.90 -17.28
C LEU A 592 -5.93 28.25 -16.87
N PHE A 593 -6.31 29.35 -17.50
CA PHE A 593 -5.88 30.69 -17.11
C PHE A 593 -6.13 30.97 -15.62
N ARG A 594 -7.28 30.54 -15.10
CA ARG A 594 -7.68 30.73 -13.69
C ARG A 594 -6.88 29.90 -12.69
N SER A 595 -6.06 28.94 -13.14
CA SER A 595 -5.17 28.19 -12.26
C SER A 595 -4.10 29.09 -11.62
N PHE A 596 -3.87 30.27 -12.20
CA PHE A 596 -2.89 31.25 -11.76
C PHE A 596 -3.51 32.43 -11.00
N ASP A 597 -4.81 32.42 -10.76
CA ASP A 597 -5.45 33.38 -9.86
C ASP A 597 -4.87 33.28 -8.43
N ASN A 598 -4.79 34.42 -7.76
CA ASN A 598 -4.54 34.47 -6.33
C ASN A 598 -5.81 34.01 -5.59
N LEU A 599 -5.71 32.96 -4.79
CA LEU A 599 -6.88 32.32 -4.17
C LEU A 599 -6.77 32.29 -2.65
N LEU A 600 -7.87 32.55 -1.99
CA LEU A 600 -8.13 32.23 -0.59
C LEU A 600 -9.25 31.19 -0.56
N ILE A 601 -8.95 30.01 -0.05
CA ILE A 601 -9.88 28.87 -0.03
C ILE A 601 -10.15 28.46 1.42
N PRO A 602 -11.09 29.14 2.11
CA PRO A 602 -11.59 28.65 3.39
C PRO A 602 -12.60 27.52 3.14
N SER A 603 -12.34 26.34 3.69
CA SER A 603 -13.21 25.19 3.52
C SER A 603 -13.42 24.38 4.78
N LEU A 604 -14.49 23.58 4.76
CA LEU A 604 -14.80 22.53 5.72
C LEU A 604 -14.87 21.22 4.96
N ASN A 605 -14.21 20.19 5.45
CA ASN A 605 -14.25 18.89 4.79
C ASN A 605 -14.42 17.73 5.77
N VAL A 606 -14.93 16.61 5.26
CA VAL A 606 -15.03 15.35 5.99
C VAL A 606 -14.55 14.21 5.12
N THR A 607 -13.73 13.35 5.69
CA THR A 607 -13.24 12.11 5.07
C THR A 607 -13.65 10.91 5.92
N SER A 608 -14.26 9.92 5.27
CA SER A 608 -14.46 8.57 5.81
C SER A 608 -13.58 7.62 5.04
N LEU A 609 -12.68 6.92 5.73
CA LEU A 609 -11.73 5.99 5.14
C LEU A 609 -11.88 4.61 5.79
N TYR A 610 -12.34 3.65 5.01
CA TYR A 610 -12.29 2.23 5.34
C TYR A 610 -11.19 1.56 4.51
N ASN A 611 -10.23 0.91 5.16
CA ASN A 611 -9.13 0.22 4.48
C ASN A 611 -8.76 -1.05 5.25
N SER A 612 -9.10 -2.20 4.71
CA SER A 612 -8.71 -3.52 5.24
C SER A 612 -7.56 -4.15 4.45
N ASN A 613 -6.99 -3.45 3.46
CA ASN A 613 -5.86 -3.93 2.69
C ASN A 613 -4.58 -3.87 3.53
N ASP A 614 -3.82 -4.95 3.50
CA ASP A 614 -2.48 -5.01 4.08
C ASP A 614 -1.41 -4.86 2.97
N PHE A 615 -0.24 -4.40 3.35
CA PHE A 615 0.87 -4.21 2.41
C PHE A 615 1.27 -5.53 1.71
N ASN A 616 1.16 -6.64 2.40
CA ASN A 616 1.55 -7.96 1.89
C ASN A 616 0.46 -8.63 1.04
N GLN A 617 -0.73 -8.06 0.99
CA GLN A 617 -1.89 -8.59 0.25
C GLN A 617 -2.14 -10.07 0.54
N THR A 618 -2.17 -10.44 1.82
CA THR A 618 -2.30 -11.84 2.24
C THR A 618 -3.72 -12.38 2.22
N ARG A 619 -4.71 -11.48 2.07
CA ARG A 619 -6.14 -11.81 2.15
C ARG A 619 -6.98 -10.90 1.25
N ASP A 620 -8.23 -11.26 1.09
CA ASP A 620 -9.26 -10.39 0.52
C ASP A 620 -9.37 -9.09 1.27
N ALA A 621 -9.43 -7.98 0.54
CA ALA A 621 -9.46 -6.66 1.15
C ALA A 621 -10.42 -5.70 0.44
N ARG A 622 -10.82 -4.65 1.17
CA ARG A 622 -11.66 -3.56 0.67
C ARG A 622 -11.06 -2.22 1.08
N TYR A 623 -11.18 -1.28 0.19
CA TYR A 623 -10.88 0.12 0.43
C TYR A 623 -12.08 0.95 0.00
N LEU A 624 -12.53 1.87 0.85
CA LEU A 624 -13.56 2.86 0.52
C LEU A 624 -13.18 4.20 1.14
N ARG A 625 -12.97 5.19 0.30
CA ARG A 625 -12.80 6.57 0.73
C ARG A 625 -13.97 7.40 0.24
N LEU A 626 -14.64 8.06 1.16
CA LEU A 626 -15.67 9.05 0.89
C LEU A 626 -15.13 10.40 1.38
N PHE A 627 -15.26 11.41 0.55
CA PHE A 627 -14.81 12.76 0.87
C PHE A 627 -15.87 13.77 0.44
N ALA A 628 -16.19 14.70 1.33
CA ALA A 628 -17.08 15.82 1.07
C ALA A 628 -16.42 17.11 1.56
N GLU A 629 -16.53 18.16 0.76
CA GLU A 629 -15.94 19.48 1.05
C GLU A 629 -16.95 20.58 0.66
N VAL A 630 -17.02 21.59 1.49
CA VAL A 630 -17.71 22.85 1.19
C VAL A 630 -16.70 23.97 1.38
N GLY A 631 -16.42 24.71 0.34
CA GLY A 631 -15.47 25.82 0.33
C GLY A 631 -16.14 27.16 0.06
N GLY A 632 -15.35 28.25 0.29
CA GLY A 632 -15.81 29.62 0.14
C GLY A 632 -16.59 30.15 1.33
N LEU A 633 -16.45 29.48 2.50
CA LEU A 633 -17.11 29.89 3.72
C LEU A 633 -16.71 31.32 4.11
N GLY A 634 -17.69 32.17 4.39
CA GLY A 634 -17.45 33.58 4.73
C GLY A 634 -17.20 34.51 3.54
N ARG A 635 -17.33 34.06 2.28
CA ARG A 635 -17.15 34.89 1.09
C ARG A 635 -17.90 36.23 1.19
N GLY A 636 -19.17 36.19 1.56
CA GLY A 636 -20.00 37.40 1.70
C GLY A 636 -19.55 38.39 2.78
N LEU A 637 -18.69 37.95 3.73
CA LEU A 637 -18.11 38.78 4.78
C LEU A 637 -16.80 39.41 4.36
N PHE A 638 -16.02 38.73 3.51
CA PHE A 638 -14.63 39.11 3.23
C PHE A 638 -14.38 39.59 1.81
N GLN A 639 -15.35 39.47 0.92
CA GLN A 639 -15.14 39.79 -0.49
C GLN A 639 -16.25 40.66 -1.07
N GLN A 640 -15.85 41.80 -1.59
CA GLN A 640 -16.71 42.66 -2.37
C GLN A 640 -16.74 42.23 -3.86
N GLN A 641 -17.83 42.42 -4.55
CA GLN A 641 -17.98 42.17 -5.98
C GLN A 641 -18.22 43.44 -6.76
N PRO A 642 -17.81 43.55 -8.06
CA PRO A 642 -17.19 42.48 -8.87
C PRO A 642 -15.73 42.21 -8.54
N LEU A 643 -15.29 40.97 -8.75
CA LEU A 643 -13.87 40.61 -8.71
C LEU A 643 -13.17 41.11 -9.96
N VAL A 644 -11.93 41.57 -9.83
CA VAL A 644 -11.13 42.05 -10.95
C VAL A 644 -10.01 41.05 -11.25
N THR A 645 -9.89 40.65 -12.53
CA THR A 645 -8.73 39.96 -13.09
C THR A 645 -8.06 40.85 -14.10
N ASP A 646 -6.86 41.34 -13.79
CA ASP A 646 -6.05 42.05 -14.77
C ASP A 646 -5.22 41.04 -15.57
N THR A 647 -5.54 40.84 -16.84
CA THR A 647 -4.81 39.91 -17.69
C THR A 647 -3.45 40.44 -18.11
N ARG A 648 -3.13 41.70 -17.86
CA ARG A 648 -1.83 42.32 -18.15
C ARG A 648 -0.80 41.98 -17.07
N ASP A 649 -1.26 41.86 -15.81
CA ASP A 649 -0.41 41.43 -14.69
C ASP A 649 -1.22 40.64 -13.65
N LEU A 650 -1.14 39.32 -13.72
CA LEU A 650 -1.83 38.42 -12.81
C LEU A 650 -1.38 38.52 -11.36
N ARG A 651 -0.16 39.03 -11.13
CA ARG A 651 0.41 39.20 -9.76
C ARG A 651 -0.36 40.26 -8.97
N GLN A 652 -0.92 41.24 -9.65
CA GLN A 652 -1.70 42.34 -9.04
C GLN A 652 -3.14 41.96 -8.77
N SER A 653 -3.56 40.76 -9.16
CA SER A 653 -4.93 40.31 -8.93
C SER A 653 -5.23 40.16 -7.43
N ASP A 654 -6.44 40.59 -7.05
CA ASP A 654 -6.95 40.41 -5.68
C ASP A 654 -7.01 38.93 -5.27
N LEU A 655 -6.98 38.67 -3.95
CA LEU A 655 -7.29 37.33 -3.39
C LEU A 655 -8.77 37.03 -3.65
N LYS A 656 -9.04 35.97 -4.42
CA LYS A 656 -10.38 35.57 -4.82
C LYS A 656 -10.88 34.42 -3.96
N ILE A 657 -12.12 34.48 -3.53
CA ILE A 657 -12.82 33.44 -2.81
C ILE A 657 -13.96 32.93 -3.71
N TYR A 658 -13.93 31.63 -4.02
CA TYR A 658 -15.00 30.96 -4.76
C TYR A 658 -15.71 29.96 -3.86
N ASP A 659 -17.02 29.99 -3.88
CA ASP A 659 -17.83 29.04 -3.12
C ASP A 659 -18.17 27.81 -3.95
N PHE A 660 -17.90 26.65 -3.37
CA PHE A 660 -18.08 25.38 -4.05
C PHE A 660 -18.40 24.23 -3.08
N THR A 661 -18.95 23.18 -3.65
CA THR A 661 -19.04 21.87 -2.98
C THR A 661 -18.36 20.81 -3.82
N LYS A 662 -17.67 19.87 -3.15
CA LYS A 662 -16.96 18.75 -3.78
C LYS A 662 -17.27 17.45 -3.06
N LEU A 663 -17.65 16.44 -3.84
CA LEU A 663 -17.89 15.09 -3.35
C LEU A 663 -17.01 14.13 -4.15
N THR A 664 -16.31 13.21 -3.48
CA THR A 664 -15.57 12.14 -4.15
C THR A 664 -15.74 10.81 -3.43
N ALA A 665 -15.76 9.73 -4.20
CA ALA A 665 -15.79 8.35 -3.71
C ALA A 665 -14.75 7.53 -4.48
N ASP A 666 -13.97 6.71 -3.76
CA ASP A 666 -13.01 5.76 -4.34
C ASP A 666 -13.22 4.41 -3.64
N TYR A 667 -13.74 3.45 -4.38
CA TYR A 667 -13.96 2.09 -3.93
C TYR A 667 -13.00 1.14 -4.63
N ARG A 668 -12.32 0.29 -3.84
CA ARG A 668 -11.40 -0.74 -4.34
C ARG A 668 -11.71 -2.05 -3.69
N ARG A 669 -11.68 -3.11 -4.48
CA ARG A 669 -11.82 -4.48 -4.01
C ARG A 669 -10.65 -5.30 -4.50
N TYR A 670 -10.06 -6.05 -3.59
CA TYR A 670 -8.96 -6.96 -3.83
C TYR A 670 -9.46 -8.37 -3.57
N TYR A 671 -9.52 -9.19 -4.61
CA TYR A 671 -9.83 -10.60 -4.50
C TYR A 671 -8.55 -11.40 -4.64
N LYS A 672 -8.25 -12.20 -3.64
CA LYS A 672 -7.18 -13.18 -3.72
C LYS A 672 -7.72 -14.41 -4.43
N LEU A 673 -7.27 -14.64 -5.67
CA LEU A 673 -7.69 -15.79 -6.46
C LEU A 673 -6.85 -17.02 -6.10
N THR A 674 -5.53 -16.83 -5.97
CA THR A 674 -4.58 -17.87 -5.58
C THR A 674 -3.64 -17.35 -4.51
N SER A 675 -2.67 -18.17 -4.04
CA SER A 675 -1.64 -17.72 -3.09
C SER A 675 -0.95 -16.43 -3.52
N ASP A 676 -0.74 -16.26 -4.84
CA ASP A 676 0.08 -15.19 -5.42
C ASP A 676 -0.62 -14.40 -6.53
N SER A 677 -1.90 -14.70 -6.82
CA SER A 677 -2.67 -14.01 -7.85
C SER A 677 -3.83 -13.23 -7.27
N TYR A 678 -4.08 -12.05 -7.82
CA TYR A 678 -5.11 -11.14 -7.34
C TYR A 678 -5.89 -10.54 -8.50
N LEU A 679 -7.20 -10.47 -8.34
CA LEU A 679 -8.07 -9.62 -9.16
C LEU A 679 -8.42 -8.37 -8.37
N VAL A 680 -8.06 -7.22 -8.90
CA VAL A 680 -8.30 -5.92 -8.27
C VAL A 680 -9.19 -5.10 -9.18
N TYR A 681 -10.25 -4.52 -8.63
CA TYR A 681 -11.01 -3.50 -9.33
C TYR A 681 -11.16 -2.25 -8.47
N ARG A 682 -11.17 -1.10 -9.14
CA ARG A 682 -11.39 0.21 -8.58
C ARG A 682 -12.51 0.91 -9.34
N LEU A 683 -13.39 1.55 -8.60
CA LEU A 683 -14.38 2.49 -9.12
C LEU A 683 -14.20 3.81 -8.37
N ALA A 684 -13.94 4.86 -9.10
CA ALA A 684 -13.79 6.19 -8.54
C ALA A 684 -14.70 7.18 -9.26
N GLY A 685 -15.28 8.08 -8.49
CA GLY A 685 -16.11 9.13 -9.01
C GLY A 685 -16.01 10.38 -8.16
N GLY A 686 -16.30 11.51 -8.77
CA GLY A 686 -16.32 12.79 -8.06
C GLY A 686 -17.14 13.83 -8.81
N ALA A 687 -17.70 14.75 -8.04
CA ALA A 687 -18.40 15.91 -8.57
C ALA A 687 -17.98 17.15 -7.80
N VAL A 688 -17.81 18.25 -8.50
CA VAL A 688 -17.54 19.57 -7.93
C VAL A 688 -18.46 20.59 -8.60
N ALA A 689 -19.06 21.45 -7.81
CA ALA A 689 -19.96 22.48 -8.33
C ALA A 689 -19.80 23.80 -7.56
N ALA A 690 -19.82 24.94 -8.26
CA ALA A 690 -19.91 26.22 -7.59
C ALA A 690 -21.33 26.42 -7.02
N LEU A 691 -21.42 26.97 -5.82
CA LEU A 691 -22.68 27.16 -5.10
C LEU A 691 -23.39 28.42 -5.55
N SER A 692 -22.66 29.48 -5.94
CA SER A 692 -23.22 30.74 -6.41
C SER A 692 -22.53 31.29 -7.64
N LYS A 693 -23.17 32.27 -8.29
CA LYS A 693 -22.57 33.00 -9.41
C LYS A 693 -21.58 34.05 -8.88
N THR A 694 -20.49 34.22 -9.58
CA THR A 694 -19.48 35.24 -9.32
C THR A 694 -19.48 36.26 -10.47
N GLN A 695 -19.52 37.54 -10.12
CA GLN A 695 -19.33 38.62 -11.06
C GLN A 695 -17.83 38.92 -11.19
N LEU A 696 -17.29 38.76 -12.38
CA LEU A 696 -15.88 38.91 -12.68
C LEU A 696 -15.68 39.95 -13.77
N THR A 697 -14.95 41.01 -13.47
CA THR A 697 -14.47 41.96 -14.44
C THR A 697 -13.07 41.59 -14.92
N THR A 698 -12.94 41.33 -16.21
CA THR A 698 -11.65 41.01 -16.83
C THR A 698 -11.15 42.23 -17.57
N ILE A 699 -9.94 42.71 -17.27
CA ILE A 699 -9.27 43.78 -17.98
C ILE A 699 -8.40 43.16 -19.07
N GLY A 700 -8.74 43.41 -20.33
CA GLY A 700 -7.98 42.93 -21.49
C GLY A 700 -6.63 43.64 -21.66
N ARG A 701 -5.80 43.09 -22.55
CA ARG A 701 -4.44 43.63 -22.83
C ARG A 701 -4.51 45.04 -23.41
N ASP A 702 -5.56 45.37 -24.14
CA ASP A 702 -5.90 46.71 -24.71
C ASP A 702 -6.51 47.65 -23.68
N GLY A 703 -6.67 47.25 -22.43
CA GLY A 703 -7.34 48.01 -21.39
C GLY A 703 -8.84 47.91 -21.42
N SER A 704 -9.43 47.15 -22.35
CA SER A 704 -10.87 46.90 -22.38
C SER A 704 -11.34 46.16 -21.12
N GLN A 705 -12.50 46.55 -20.60
CA GLN A 705 -13.10 45.89 -19.44
C GLN A 705 -14.33 45.09 -19.88
N SER A 706 -14.37 43.84 -19.52
CA SER A 706 -15.51 42.94 -19.75
C SER A 706 -15.95 42.34 -18.42
N THR A 707 -17.20 42.57 -18.05
CA THR A 707 -17.81 42.02 -16.85
C THR A 707 -18.69 40.85 -17.22
N SER A 708 -18.41 39.68 -16.63
CA SER A 708 -19.20 38.48 -16.84
C SER A 708 -19.65 37.90 -15.48
N THR A 709 -20.82 37.27 -15.47
CA THR A 709 -21.35 36.59 -14.29
C THR A 709 -21.42 35.10 -14.58
N SER A 710 -20.61 34.34 -13.91
CA SER A 710 -20.50 32.89 -14.13
C SER A 710 -20.25 32.10 -12.83
N PHE A 711 -20.53 30.84 -12.89
CA PHE A 711 -20.21 29.93 -11.78
C PHE A 711 -18.75 29.56 -11.87
N LEU A 712 -17.97 29.97 -10.90
CA LEU A 712 -16.53 29.75 -10.87
C LEU A 712 -16.12 28.80 -9.73
N ILE A 713 -15.16 27.94 -10.01
CA ILE A 713 -14.57 26.98 -9.07
C ILE A 713 -13.07 27.24 -9.03
N PRO A 714 -12.41 27.16 -7.85
CA PRO A 714 -10.96 27.19 -7.79
C PRO A 714 -10.36 26.11 -8.68
N TYR A 715 -9.35 26.44 -9.47
CA TYR A 715 -8.76 25.50 -10.42
C TYR A 715 -8.26 24.21 -9.74
N ASP A 716 -7.66 24.31 -8.55
CA ASP A 716 -7.15 23.18 -7.79
C ASP A 716 -8.25 22.22 -7.27
N LYS A 717 -9.52 22.64 -7.35
CA LYS A 717 -10.66 21.83 -6.92
C LYS A 717 -11.31 21.06 -8.07
N TYR A 718 -10.99 21.40 -9.34
CA TYR A 718 -11.44 20.61 -10.48
C TYR A 718 -10.96 19.17 -10.41
N LEU A 719 -11.62 18.30 -11.12
CA LEU A 719 -11.32 16.88 -11.24
C LEU A 719 -10.59 16.62 -12.55
N PHE A 720 -9.63 15.71 -12.51
CA PHE A 720 -8.78 15.37 -13.66
C PHE A 720 -8.70 13.87 -13.84
N ALA A 721 -8.61 13.41 -15.08
CA ALA A 721 -8.38 12.02 -15.44
C ALA A 721 -7.07 11.85 -16.22
N GLY A 722 -6.57 10.61 -16.25
CA GLY A 722 -5.29 10.23 -16.86
C GLY A 722 -4.13 10.15 -15.85
N GLY A 723 -3.12 9.41 -16.22
CA GLY A 723 -1.92 9.18 -15.42
C GLY A 723 -1.86 7.79 -14.79
N SER A 724 -0.74 7.50 -14.16
CA SER A 724 -0.34 6.17 -13.69
C SER A 724 -1.24 5.54 -12.60
N SER A 725 -2.14 6.31 -11.99
CA SER A 725 -3.12 5.84 -10.99
C SER A 725 -4.57 6.08 -11.40
N SER A 726 -4.80 6.46 -12.65
CA SER A 726 -6.09 6.75 -13.26
C SER A 726 -6.23 5.93 -14.56
N VAL A 727 -6.50 6.54 -15.70
CA VAL A 727 -6.49 5.89 -17.01
C VAL A 727 -5.08 5.95 -17.59
N ARG A 728 -4.32 4.87 -17.43
CA ARG A 728 -2.86 4.83 -17.63
C ARG A 728 -2.37 5.09 -19.05
N ALA A 729 -3.24 4.94 -20.06
CA ALA A 729 -2.90 5.21 -21.46
C ALA A 729 -2.88 6.72 -21.82
N TRP A 730 -3.28 7.59 -20.88
CA TRP A 730 -3.21 9.04 -21.03
C TRP A 730 -2.22 9.64 -20.03
N LYS A 731 -1.56 10.72 -20.44
CA LYS A 731 -0.69 11.49 -19.55
C LYS A 731 -1.49 12.07 -18.38
N PRO A 732 -0.86 12.34 -17.22
CA PRO A 732 -1.55 12.88 -16.06
C PRO A 732 -2.34 14.16 -16.39
N ARG A 733 -3.62 14.21 -15.96
CA ARG A 733 -4.55 15.35 -16.09
C ARG A 733 -4.93 15.74 -17.53
N ARG A 734 -4.65 14.89 -18.54
CA ARG A 734 -4.80 15.22 -19.96
C ARG A 734 -5.90 14.42 -20.68
N LEU A 735 -6.67 13.66 -19.93
CA LEU A 735 -7.86 12.98 -20.46
C LEU A 735 -9.11 13.82 -20.23
N GLY A 736 -9.90 14.04 -21.27
CA GLY A 736 -11.19 14.74 -21.23
C GLY A 736 -11.16 16.04 -22.03
N ALA A 737 -12.11 16.97 -21.87
CA ALA A 737 -13.39 16.78 -21.20
C ALA A 737 -14.37 16.15 -22.20
N GLY A 738 -15.01 15.05 -21.80
CA GLY A 738 -15.95 14.32 -22.66
C GLY A 738 -15.32 13.86 -23.98
N SER A 739 -15.93 14.25 -25.10
CA SER A 739 -15.41 13.95 -26.46
C SER A 739 -14.76 15.18 -27.13
N PHE A 740 -14.42 16.21 -26.37
CA PHE A 740 -13.77 17.40 -26.90
C PHE A 740 -12.37 17.08 -27.41
N THR A 741 -12.05 17.55 -28.63
CA THR A 741 -10.74 17.44 -29.25
C THR A 741 -10.00 18.75 -29.14
N GLN A 742 -8.87 18.72 -28.41
CA GLN A 742 -7.96 19.86 -28.30
C GLN A 742 -7.01 19.90 -29.48
N TYR A 743 -6.89 21.05 -30.14
CA TYR A 743 -5.95 21.26 -31.25
C TYR A 743 -4.90 22.30 -30.88
N LYS A 744 -3.70 22.16 -31.46
CA LYS A 744 -2.66 23.17 -31.40
C LYS A 744 -3.05 24.38 -32.25
N PHE A 745 -2.59 25.54 -31.85
CA PHE A 745 -2.74 26.77 -32.66
C PHE A 745 -1.54 26.93 -33.57
N ASP A 746 -1.82 27.52 -34.72
CA ASP A 746 -0.80 27.98 -35.65
C ASP A 746 0.01 29.13 -34.99
N PRO A 747 1.34 28.96 -34.89
CA PRO A 747 2.21 30.00 -34.33
C PRO A 747 2.05 31.37 -35.00
N ASP A 748 1.93 31.33 -36.33
CA ASP A 748 1.88 32.54 -37.16
C ASP A 748 0.48 33.13 -37.19
N ASN A 749 -0.55 32.27 -37.04
CA ASN A 749 -1.95 32.72 -36.96
C ASN A 749 -2.67 32.01 -35.81
N PRO A 750 -2.47 32.47 -34.57
CA PRO A 750 -3.05 31.85 -33.39
C PRO A 750 -4.62 31.84 -33.35
N THR A 751 -5.31 32.34 -34.40
CA THR A 751 -6.77 32.20 -34.54
C THR A 751 -7.20 30.89 -35.21
N GLN A 752 -6.24 30.20 -35.86
CA GLN A 752 -6.51 28.94 -36.57
C GLN A 752 -5.81 27.76 -35.94
N PRO A 753 -6.35 26.57 -36.06
CA PRO A 753 -5.63 25.38 -35.64
C PRO A 753 -4.44 25.11 -36.57
N LEU A 754 -3.33 24.64 -36.01
CA LEU A 754 -2.17 24.21 -36.76
C LEU A 754 -2.54 23.06 -37.70
N ILE A 755 -2.29 23.25 -39.00
CA ILE A 755 -2.53 22.25 -40.04
C ILE A 755 -1.18 21.78 -40.59
N VAL A 756 -0.92 20.48 -40.46
CA VAL A 756 0.26 19.82 -41.05
C VAL A 756 -0.26 18.71 -41.96
N ASP A 757 0.22 18.66 -43.19
CA ASP A 757 -0.21 17.68 -44.21
C ASP A 757 -1.74 17.62 -44.40
N GLY A 758 -2.42 18.77 -44.33
CA GLY A 758 -3.86 18.90 -44.48
C GLY A 758 -4.68 18.43 -43.26
N GLN A 759 -4.04 18.03 -42.16
CA GLN A 759 -4.71 17.58 -40.94
C GLN A 759 -4.47 18.55 -39.79
N ARG A 760 -5.51 18.77 -38.97
CA ARG A 760 -5.38 19.54 -37.73
C ARG A 760 -4.56 18.78 -36.69
N VAL A 761 -3.53 19.39 -36.14
CA VAL A 761 -2.65 18.77 -35.14
C VAL A 761 -3.32 18.80 -33.76
N ARG A 762 -3.47 17.65 -33.15
CA ARG A 762 -4.03 17.53 -31.78
C ARG A 762 -3.02 18.00 -30.74
N ASP A 763 -3.54 18.63 -29.67
CA ASP A 763 -2.75 19.01 -28.52
C ASP A 763 -3.01 18.02 -27.36
N PHE A 764 -1.99 17.25 -26.99
CA PHE A 764 -2.02 16.31 -25.86
C PHE A 764 -1.34 16.88 -24.61
N ASN A 765 -0.94 18.14 -24.61
CA ASN A 765 -0.14 18.74 -23.54
C ASN A 765 -0.96 19.55 -22.55
N LEU A 766 -2.15 20.01 -22.95
CA LEU A 766 -2.99 20.82 -22.10
C LEU A 766 -3.80 19.99 -21.10
N GLU A 767 -3.85 20.44 -19.86
CA GLU A 767 -4.69 19.86 -18.82
C GLU A 767 -6.18 20.01 -19.16
N GLN A 768 -6.95 18.99 -18.84
CA GLN A 768 -8.39 18.92 -19.12
C GLN A 768 -9.17 18.87 -17.78
N PRO A 769 -9.51 20.03 -17.20
CA PRO A 769 -10.30 20.07 -15.98
C PRO A 769 -11.77 19.70 -16.25
N GLY A 770 -12.36 18.95 -15.32
CA GLY A 770 -13.78 18.59 -15.33
C GLY A 770 -14.45 18.85 -13.99
N GLU A 771 -15.77 18.98 -14.01
CA GLU A 771 -16.62 19.12 -12.83
C GLU A 771 -17.16 17.76 -12.35
N LEU A 772 -17.22 16.78 -13.24
CA LEU A 772 -17.60 15.39 -12.97
C LEU A 772 -16.48 14.45 -13.44
N LEU A 773 -16.13 13.49 -12.60
CA LEU A 773 -15.17 12.41 -12.89
C LEU A 773 -15.84 11.06 -12.69
N LEU A 774 -15.68 10.17 -13.64
CA LEU A 774 -16.00 8.74 -13.48
C LEU A 774 -14.85 7.93 -14.04
N GLU A 775 -14.31 7.02 -13.21
CA GLU A 775 -13.20 6.13 -13.56
C GLU A 775 -13.43 4.71 -13.06
N GLY A 776 -12.93 3.75 -13.81
CA GLY A 776 -12.85 2.36 -13.40
C GLY A 776 -11.56 1.71 -13.88
N ASN A 777 -11.02 0.83 -13.06
CA ASN A 777 -9.80 0.08 -13.33
C ASN A 777 -10.04 -1.38 -12.96
N ILE A 778 -9.60 -2.30 -13.80
CA ILE A 778 -9.60 -3.73 -13.54
C ILE A 778 -8.19 -4.23 -13.82
N GLU A 779 -7.60 -4.92 -12.85
CA GLU A 779 -6.22 -5.41 -12.94
C GLU A 779 -6.13 -6.83 -12.40
N TYR A 780 -5.66 -7.75 -13.24
CA TYR A 780 -5.30 -9.11 -12.85
C TYR A 780 -3.79 -9.17 -12.64
N ARG A 781 -3.37 -9.51 -11.41
CA ARG A 781 -1.98 -9.63 -10.97
C ARG A 781 -1.65 -11.10 -10.80
N PHE A 782 -0.52 -11.54 -11.34
CA PHE A 782 -0.10 -12.93 -11.31
C PHE A 782 1.43 -13.05 -11.17
N PRO A 783 1.93 -14.14 -10.57
CA PRO A 783 3.37 -14.37 -10.47
C PRO A 783 3.95 -14.67 -11.84
N LEU A 784 5.12 -14.07 -12.15
CA LEU A 784 5.92 -14.40 -13.33
C LEU A 784 7.15 -15.22 -12.91
N TYR A 785 7.97 -14.63 -12.05
CA TYR A 785 9.20 -15.27 -11.64
C TYR A 785 9.73 -14.68 -10.34
N ASN A 786 9.81 -15.46 -9.28
CA ASN A 786 10.34 -15.06 -7.97
C ASN A 786 9.74 -13.72 -7.50
N PHE A 787 10.54 -12.64 -7.49
CA PHE A 787 10.13 -11.29 -7.11
C PHE A 787 9.48 -10.49 -8.26
N ILE A 788 9.35 -11.07 -9.47
CA ILE A 788 8.72 -10.42 -10.63
C ILE A 788 7.29 -10.94 -10.77
N LYS A 789 6.33 -10.03 -10.69
CA LYS A 789 4.90 -10.29 -10.92
C LYS A 789 4.45 -9.57 -12.20
N GLY A 790 3.55 -10.19 -12.93
CA GLY A 790 2.88 -9.60 -14.08
C GLY A 790 1.55 -8.97 -13.69
N ALA A 791 1.10 -8.01 -14.47
CA ALA A 791 -0.26 -7.50 -14.39
C ALA A 791 -0.81 -7.25 -15.79
N VAL A 792 -2.04 -7.65 -16.02
CA VAL A 792 -2.83 -7.26 -17.21
C VAL A 792 -3.96 -6.38 -16.71
N PHE A 793 -4.21 -5.27 -17.38
CA PHE A 793 -5.18 -4.31 -16.90
C PHE A 793 -5.96 -3.64 -18.04
N THR A 794 -7.14 -3.16 -17.65
CA THR A 794 -7.97 -2.28 -18.46
C THR A 794 -8.48 -1.14 -17.59
N ASP A 795 -8.27 0.07 -18.05
CA ASP A 795 -8.70 1.31 -17.41
C ASP A 795 -9.73 2.00 -18.31
N PHE A 796 -10.75 2.56 -17.70
CA PHE A 796 -11.73 3.37 -18.41
C PHE A 796 -12.12 4.58 -17.56
N GLY A 797 -12.43 5.69 -18.19
CA GLY A 797 -12.84 6.89 -17.48
C GLY A 797 -12.89 8.12 -18.36
N ASN A 798 -13.39 9.19 -17.80
CA ASN A 798 -13.35 10.53 -18.38
C ASN A 798 -13.71 11.58 -17.32
N VAL A 799 -13.53 12.85 -17.68
CA VAL A 799 -14.08 14.01 -16.98
C VAL A 799 -15.04 14.77 -17.88
N TRP A 800 -15.99 15.47 -17.28
CA TRP A 800 -16.99 16.30 -17.98
C TRP A 800 -17.23 17.59 -17.22
N THR A 801 -17.77 18.60 -17.93
CA THR A 801 -18.39 19.75 -17.29
C THR A 801 -19.88 19.44 -17.01
N LEU A 802 -20.38 19.87 -15.87
CA LEU A 802 -21.79 19.71 -15.51
C LEU A 802 -22.65 20.79 -16.17
N ARG A 803 -22.06 21.94 -16.41
CA ARG A 803 -22.71 23.11 -16.98
C ARG A 803 -22.43 23.27 -18.47
N PRO A 804 -23.23 24.08 -19.19
CA PRO A 804 -22.92 24.42 -20.56
C PRO A 804 -21.50 24.95 -20.72
N ASP A 805 -20.78 24.38 -21.67
CA ASP A 805 -19.36 24.66 -21.93
C ASP A 805 -19.21 24.98 -23.42
N PRO A 806 -18.42 26.01 -23.81
CA PRO A 806 -18.20 26.34 -25.21
C PRO A 806 -17.49 25.22 -25.98
N ARG A 807 -16.82 24.29 -25.29
CA ARG A 807 -16.13 23.17 -25.90
C ARG A 807 -17.13 22.09 -26.33
N PRO A 808 -17.26 21.79 -27.64
CA PRO A 808 -18.23 20.79 -28.12
C PRO A 808 -17.97 19.40 -27.54
N GLY A 809 -18.99 18.80 -26.93
CA GLY A 809 -18.89 17.45 -26.37
C GLY A 809 -18.24 17.36 -24.98
N ALA A 810 -17.86 18.49 -24.35
CA ALA A 810 -17.31 18.54 -23.01
C ALA A 810 -18.37 18.36 -21.90
N GLN A 811 -19.61 18.76 -22.18
CA GLN A 811 -20.70 18.72 -21.21
C GLN A 811 -21.19 17.27 -20.98
N PHE A 812 -21.41 16.93 -19.72
CA PHE A 812 -22.03 15.66 -19.33
C PHE A 812 -23.47 15.58 -19.80
N ARG A 813 -23.80 14.47 -20.47
CA ARG A 813 -25.17 14.16 -20.89
C ARG A 813 -25.47 12.71 -20.56
N PHE A 814 -26.47 12.47 -19.74
CA PHE A 814 -26.80 11.13 -19.23
C PHE A 814 -27.05 10.10 -20.34
N ASN A 815 -27.59 10.51 -21.49
CA ASN A 815 -27.85 9.65 -22.65
C ASN A 815 -26.62 9.39 -23.54
N LYS A 816 -25.46 10.06 -23.30
CA LYS A 816 -24.27 9.94 -24.17
C LYS A 816 -22.97 9.66 -23.43
N PHE A 817 -22.92 9.81 -22.09
CA PHE A 817 -21.67 9.72 -21.32
C PHE A 817 -20.94 8.37 -21.49
N TYR A 818 -21.68 7.27 -21.64
CA TYR A 818 -21.11 5.92 -21.81
C TYR A 818 -20.35 5.78 -23.15
N GLN A 819 -20.68 6.57 -24.19
CA GLN A 819 -19.94 6.63 -25.46
C GLN A 819 -18.69 7.51 -25.38
N GLN A 820 -18.53 8.23 -24.29
CA GLN A 820 -17.43 9.16 -24.05
C GLN A 820 -16.39 8.60 -23.06
N PHE A 821 -16.55 7.38 -22.58
CA PHE A 821 -15.47 6.75 -21.81
C PHE A 821 -14.27 6.49 -22.70
N ALA A 822 -13.12 7.01 -22.29
CA ALA A 822 -11.84 6.60 -22.83
C ALA A 822 -11.47 5.21 -22.27
N VAL A 823 -10.93 4.34 -23.07
CA VAL A 823 -10.52 2.99 -22.67
C VAL A 823 -9.06 2.77 -23.03
N GLY A 824 -8.26 2.42 -22.04
CA GLY A 824 -6.87 1.99 -22.18
C GLY A 824 -6.67 0.59 -21.64
N SER A 825 -5.82 -0.19 -22.27
CA SER A 825 -5.45 -1.52 -21.81
C SER A 825 -3.94 -1.69 -21.86
N GLY A 826 -3.42 -2.59 -21.07
CA GLY A 826 -1.97 -2.74 -21.01
C GLY A 826 -1.50 -3.92 -20.19
N PHE A 827 -0.19 -4.02 -20.17
CA PHE A 827 0.56 -5.00 -19.41
C PHE A 827 1.58 -4.30 -18.52
N GLY A 828 1.84 -4.86 -17.34
CA GLY A 828 2.81 -4.28 -16.43
C GLY A 828 3.65 -5.32 -15.70
N PHE A 829 4.87 -4.91 -15.38
CA PHE A 829 5.77 -5.65 -14.51
C PHE A 829 5.77 -5.05 -13.11
N ARG A 830 5.86 -5.91 -12.11
CA ARG A 830 5.93 -5.58 -10.69
C ARG A 830 7.16 -6.27 -10.11
N PHE A 831 8.15 -5.51 -9.66
CA PHE A 831 9.34 -6.00 -9.00
C PHE A 831 9.14 -5.89 -7.50
N ASP A 832 8.72 -6.99 -6.88
CA ASP A 832 8.39 -7.08 -5.45
C ASP A 832 9.64 -7.48 -4.67
N LEU A 833 10.35 -6.49 -4.15
CA LEU A 833 11.59 -6.67 -3.38
C LEU A 833 11.31 -6.85 -1.87
N SER A 834 10.08 -7.16 -1.47
CA SER A 834 9.58 -7.28 -0.10
C SER A 834 9.49 -5.98 0.71
N PHE A 835 10.46 -5.08 0.58
CA PHE A 835 10.46 -3.74 1.20
C PHE A 835 10.06 -2.63 0.22
N LEU A 836 10.07 -2.91 -1.08
CA LEU A 836 9.79 -1.98 -2.16
C LEU A 836 9.18 -2.72 -3.34
N ILE A 837 8.08 -2.21 -3.86
CA ILE A 837 7.49 -2.68 -5.12
C ILE A 837 7.75 -1.62 -6.18
N MET A 838 8.52 -1.97 -7.21
CA MET A 838 8.68 -1.13 -8.41
C MET A 838 7.76 -1.64 -9.50
N ARG A 839 7.11 -0.76 -10.22
CA ARG A 839 6.25 -1.12 -11.35
C ARG A 839 6.64 -0.41 -12.63
N LEU A 840 6.47 -1.13 -13.73
CA LEU A 840 6.56 -0.60 -15.08
C LEU A 840 5.29 -1.00 -15.81
N ASP A 841 4.45 -0.04 -16.17
CA ASP A 841 3.22 -0.26 -16.93
C ASP A 841 3.36 0.26 -18.35
N ILE A 842 2.97 -0.56 -19.32
CA ILE A 842 2.86 -0.20 -20.73
C ILE A 842 1.36 -0.20 -21.05
N ALA A 843 0.80 0.98 -21.28
CA ALA A 843 -0.62 1.17 -21.51
C ALA A 843 -0.88 1.79 -22.87
N THR A 844 -1.75 1.20 -23.66
CA THR A 844 -2.13 1.69 -24.98
C THR A 844 -3.60 2.11 -25.01
N LYS A 845 -3.91 3.12 -25.81
CA LYS A 845 -5.27 3.58 -26.04
C LYS A 845 -6.03 2.57 -26.87
N VAL A 846 -7.14 2.07 -26.35
CA VAL A 846 -8.05 1.17 -27.06
C VAL A 846 -9.17 1.97 -27.73
N TYR A 847 -9.80 2.86 -26.97
CA TYR A 847 -10.87 3.74 -27.43
C TYR A 847 -10.62 5.17 -26.92
N ASP A 848 -10.55 6.11 -27.86
CA ASP A 848 -10.35 7.54 -27.58
C ASP A 848 -11.58 8.33 -28.07
N PRO A 849 -12.46 8.78 -27.16
CA PRO A 849 -13.68 9.49 -27.53
C PRO A 849 -13.41 10.84 -28.20
N SER A 850 -12.21 11.42 -28.02
CA SER A 850 -11.80 12.68 -28.61
C SER A 850 -11.11 12.54 -29.95
N ALA A 851 -10.92 11.32 -30.48
CA ALA A 851 -10.27 11.11 -31.76
C ALA A 851 -11.13 11.63 -32.93
N PRO A 852 -10.58 12.44 -33.84
CA PRO A 852 -11.24 12.75 -35.09
C PRO A 852 -11.29 11.50 -35.98
N GLY A 853 -12.45 11.16 -36.50
CA GLY A 853 -12.63 9.95 -37.31
C GLY A 853 -12.91 8.69 -36.50
N SER A 854 -12.10 7.63 -36.64
CA SER A 854 -12.30 6.39 -35.88
C SER A 854 -11.89 6.56 -34.43
N LYS A 855 -12.83 6.33 -33.51
CA LYS A 855 -12.59 6.39 -32.06
C LYS A 855 -11.86 5.12 -31.54
N TRP A 856 -11.83 4.05 -32.30
CA TRP A 856 -11.11 2.81 -31.98
C TRP A 856 -9.62 2.97 -32.28
N ALA A 857 -8.90 3.54 -31.32
CA ALA A 857 -7.48 3.87 -31.44
C ALA A 857 -6.59 2.63 -31.59
N ILE A 858 -7.03 1.47 -31.10
CA ILE A 858 -6.28 0.20 -31.20
C ILE A 858 -6.04 -0.23 -32.65
N ARG A 859 -6.85 0.22 -33.60
CA ARG A 859 -6.68 -0.09 -35.03
C ARG A 859 -5.36 0.46 -35.62
N ASN A 860 -4.87 1.55 -35.03
CA ASN A 860 -3.62 2.22 -35.42
C ASN A 860 -2.55 2.05 -34.32
N PHE A 861 -2.44 0.82 -33.76
CA PHE A 861 -1.50 0.56 -32.68
C PHE A 861 -0.08 0.98 -33.05
N SER A 862 0.54 1.77 -32.18
CA SER A 862 1.92 2.19 -32.30
C SER A 862 2.53 2.41 -30.91
N PHE A 863 3.85 2.30 -30.81
CA PHE A 863 4.59 2.63 -29.59
C PHE A 863 4.92 4.12 -29.48
N ARG A 864 4.28 4.98 -30.26
CA ARG A 864 4.43 6.43 -30.17
C ARG A 864 3.77 6.93 -28.88
N GLU A 865 4.28 8.02 -28.32
CA GLU A 865 3.78 8.60 -27.07
C GLU A 865 2.32 9.11 -27.12
N ASP A 866 1.81 9.38 -28.30
CA ASP A 866 0.41 9.76 -28.53
C ASP A 866 -0.55 8.57 -28.38
N GLN A 867 -0.06 7.33 -28.60
CA GLN A 867 -0.84 6.09 -28.58
C GLN A 867 -0.54 5.23 -27.35
N THR A 868 0.73 5.11 -26.94
CA THR A 868 1.17 4.24 -25.87
C THR A 868 1.95 5.02 -24.81
N ALA A 869 1.55 4.86 -23.54
CA ALA A 869 2.19 5.48 -22.40
C ALA A 869 3.01 4.46 -21.61
N PHE A 870 4.22 4.86 -21.20
CA PHE A 870 5.09 4.11 -20.30
C PHE A 870 5.06 4.74 -18.94
N ASN A 871 4.60 4.01 -17.92
CA ASN A 871 4.47 4.51 -16.55
C ASN A 871 5.41 3.74 -15.64
N LEU A 872 6.38 4.42 -15.07
CA LEU A 872 7.21 3.93 -13.98
C LEU A 872 6.61 4.39 -12.65
N GLY A 873 6.59 3.53 -11.64
CA GLY A 873 6.06 3.90 -10.34
C GLY A 873 6.57 3.03 -9.21
N ILE A 874 6.35 3.49 -7.98
CA ILE A 874 6.63 2.76 -6.75
C ILE A 874 5.29 2.39 -6.09
N GLY A 875 5.15 1.14 -5.67
CA GLY A 875 3.91 0.59 -5.15
C GLY A 875 2.92 0.18 -6.24
N TYR A 876 1.77 -0.33 -5.79
CA TYR A 876 0.66 -0.64 -6.71
C TYR A 876 -0.05 0.65 -7.15
N PRO A 877 -0.71 0.68 -8.32
CA PRO A 877 -1.35 1.90 -8.82
C PRO A 877 -2.57 2.31 -7.97
N PHE A 878 -3.17 1.35 -7.32
CA PHE A 878 -4.32 1.51 -6.41
C PHE A 878 -4.43 0.34 -5.44
#